data_d8cba159a728899260b5b192c4c5a416
#
_entry.id   d8cba159a728899260b5b192c4c5a416
#
_cell.length_a   1.000
_cell.length_b   1.000
_cell.length_c   1.000
_cell.angle_alpha   90.00
_cell.angle_beta   90.00
_cell.angle_gamma   90.00
#
_symmetry.space_group_name_H-M   'P 1'
#
loop_
_entity.id
_entity.type
_entity.pdbx_description
1 polymer ?
#
loop_
_entity_poly.entity_id
_entity_poly.type
_entity_poly.pdbx_seq_one_letter_code
_entity_poly.pdbx_strand_id
1 'polypeptide(L)'
;MDDKHLAWFLGPKAENSELFVDTLMAIIQDYIHWRRNYYPSDNLLITKRMQREHEEEHDKLYQNVTEMMSLLRRNFPFYSPRYIAHMLSDVSMPSMLGYFAGMLYNSNNVTPEAAPVTVEWEIEACNEILKMLGFKPAPTPPKKDASKKDWEVYERELKSQFGWGHITSGGTVANIEALWVARIVKYFPLAVQEVAKTKGLSIEVKKPGAKPTDEPNKIDELSKYEIVNIKPNESIYLYAKFVDAVKQANQNTEIDKVGEIASDWLSKSKYGVGAHLGKVFSEFPPVIFTSGAAHYSVKKAADILGIGRNNVVVVKTDSQFRMDVKDLELKINQALDQGKVPLAVVAVGSTTEEGAVDPVHEILDLREKFQNEKDISFWLHVDSAWGGYIASLFRLEEEEEVSIILDKILFQLNILDSKPLSLGEKIQLILNSFENDTIEVAKEADNQSNKVETAETSKETDTKFEKEDASVLRQTLEGYGGRLDSLSYWANVKDYLSFISELKKLIVDFGTKISFKKNRDAIEKLSDSKIFELSITDRSDETSEYVSDKITIKLNNHQEERLIKWGGKPLISSFLAFKNVDSITVDPHKMGYIQYPCGVVAFKNDRVRHFIMQRAPYITSSSHNALIHNPPRHIKNIDFKKLKEQNAPYDVYQIGTDAFAPFILEGSKPGAAAASLWLSTKTVPLNRKNHGLIIRSSLLAARELYEWLNSWNKFAEKALGKNLLYEFTTFGAVPDTNVVVFAIKDKNNETINGINKLTEQVYNYFTIQAELGDKQHSYSQPFFISKTKMEHNYYNFDSFEGFFNDCNLRSAKREYIEKGLTVLRATIMNPYISSIRQKTDQNLVKEFIIELHKASQSSARKLIKEEEE
;
A
#
# COMPACT_ATOMS: atom_id res chain seq x y z
N MET A 1 -0.64 -20.56 -17.04
CA MET A 1 -0.78 -19.47 -16.04
C MET A 1 -2.27 -19.24 -15.83
N ASP A 2 -2.68 -18.99 -14.59
CA ASP A 2 -4.07 -18.66 -14.28
C ASP A 2 -4.41 -17.30 -14.89
N ASP A 3 -5.48 -17.23 -15.69
CA ASP A 3 -5.93 -16.06 -16.43
C ASP A 3 -7.25 -15.48 -15.90
N LYS A 4 -7.67 -15.94 -14.71
CA LYS A 4 -8.86 -15.49 -13.99
C LYS A 4 -8.99 -13.96 -13.94
N HIS A 5 -7.86 -13.26 -13.90
CA HIS A 5 -7.85 -11.79 -13.87
C HIS A 5 -8.50 -11.15 -15.10
N LEU A 6 -8.52 -11.82 -16.26
CA LEU A 6 -9.15 -11.29 -17.47
C LEU A 6 -10.67 -11.14 -17.34
N ALA A 7 -11.31 -11.92 -16.46
CA ALA A 7 -12.74 -11.82 -16.19
C ALA A 7 -13.16 -10.46 -15.60
N TRP A 8 -12.22 -9.70 -15.05
CA TRP A 8 -12.48 -8.44 -14.38
C TRP A 8 -12.34 -7.19 -15.27
N PHE A 9 -12.00 -7.37 -16.54
CA PHE A 9 -11.81 -6.28 -17.49
C PHE A 9 -12.75 -6.42 -18.67
N LEU A 10 -13.06 -5.27 -19.31
CA LEU A 10 -13.94 -5.26 -20.48
C LEU A 10 -13.33 -6.03 -21.67
N GLY A 11 -12.00 -6.05 -21.75
CA GLY A 11 -11.24 -6.67 -22.83
C GLY A 11 -10.83 -5.68 -23.93
N PRO A 12 -9.68 -5.91 -24.61
CA PRO A 12 -9.15 -4.98 -25.61
C PRO A 12 -10.05 -4.79 -26.84
N LYS A 13 -11.01 -5.69 -27.06
CA LYS A 13 -12.05 -5.61 -28.12
C LYS A 13 -13.45 -5.57 -27.52
N ALA A 14 -13.57 -5.23 -26.22
CA ALA A 14 -14.82 -5.23 -25.47
C ALA A 14 -15.49 -6.63 -25.40
N GLU A 15 -14.69 -7.68 -25.24
CA GLU A 15 -15.18 -9.07 -25.26
C GLU A 15 -16.18 -9.36 -24.13
N ASN A 16 -16.07 -8.68 -22.98
CA ASN A 16 -17.02 -8.79 -21.86
C ASN A 16 -18.16 -7.73 -21.88
N SER A 17 -18.46 -7.16 -23.05
CA SER A 17 -19.44 -6.08 -23.19
C SER A 17 -20.86 -6.47 -22.78
N GLU A 18 -21.28 -7.71 -23.03
CA GLU A 18 -22.61 -8.20 -22.65
C GLU A 18 -22.78 -8.13 -21.12
N LEU A 19 -21.88 -8.77 -20.38
CA LEU A 19 -21.89 -8.72 -18.90
C LEU A 19 -21.86 -7.28 -18.37
N PHE A 20 -21.03 -6.43 -18.97
CA PHE A 20 -20.90 -5.05 -18.53
C PHE A 20 -22.18 -4.25 -18.74
N VAL A 21 -22.78 -4.34 -19.94
CA VAL A 21 -24.01 -3.62 -20.29
C VAL A 21 -25.19 -4.11 -19.45
N ASP A 22 -25.36 -5.42 -19.30
CA ASP A 22 -26.47 -5.99 -18.52
C ASP A 22 -26.39 -5.55 -17.05
N THR A 23 -25.17 -5.60 -16.46
CA THR A 23 -24.99 -5.16 -15.08
C THR A 23 -25.22 -3.65 -14.93
N LEU A 24 -24.73 -2.84 -15.87
CA LEU A 24 -24.95 -1.40 -15.87
C LEU A 24 -26.43 -1.05 -15.96
N MET A 25 -27.15 -1.73 -16.84
CA MET A 25 -28.61 -1.55 -16.98
C MET A 25 -29.36 -1.97 -15.73
N ALA A 26 -28.94 -3.05 -15.06
CA ALA A 26 -29.54 -3.46 -13.79
C ALA A 26 -29.38 -2.37 -12.71
N ILE A 27 -28.19 -1.76 -12.60
CA ILE A 27 -27.91 -0.63 -11.68
C ILE A 27 -28.85 0.56 -11.99
N ILE A 28 -28.99 0.93 -13.26
CA ILE A 28 -29.87 2.04 -13.68
C ILE A 28 -31.31 1.73 -13.33
N GLN A 29 -31.79 0.52 -13.64
CA GLN A 29 -33.18 0.11 -13.37
C GLN A 29 -33.49 0.07 -11.88
N ASP A 30 -32.57 -0.43 -11.05
CA ASP A 30 -32.72 -0.44 -9.59
C ASP A 30 -32.85 0.98 -9.04
N TYR A 31 -31.96 1.90 -9.47
CA TYR A 31 -32.01 3.30 -9.07
C TYR A 31 -33.32 3.99 -9.48
N ILE A 32 -33.81 3.73 -10.71
CA ILE A 32 -35.10 4.26 -11.17
C ILE A 32 -36.26 3.69 -10.33
N HIS A 33 -36.20 2.38 -10.04
CA HIS A 33 -37.20 1.72 -9.19
C HIS A 33 -37.23 2.31 -7.79
N TRP A 34 -36.05 2.49 -7.16
CA TRP A 34 -35.93 3.13 -5.85
C TRP A 34 -36.53 4.54 -5.83
N ARG A 35 -36.22 5.39 -6.81
CA ARG A 35 -36.81 6.74 -6.91
C ARG A 35 -38.34 6.74 -7.05
N ARG A 36 -38.92 5.80 -7.82
CA ARG A 36 -40.35 5.69 -8.01
C ARG A 36 -41.10 5.25 -6.77
N ASN A 37 -40.46 4.48 -5.93
CA ASN A 37 -41.07 3.82 -4.78
C ASN A 37 -40.67 4.40 -3.44
N TYR A 38 -39.82 5.43 -3.42
CA TYR A 38 -39.38 6.04 -2.18
C TYR A 38 -40.55 6.62 -1.36
N TYR A 39 -41.44 7.34 -2.01
CA TYR A 39 -42.69 7.79 -1.43
C TYR A 39 -43.83 7.69 -2.48
N PRO A 40 -44.52 6.54 -2.60
CA PRO A 40 -45.42 6.22 -3.72
C PRO A 40 -46.63 7.15 -3.87
N SER A 41 -47.03 7.87 -2.79
CA SER A 41 -48.14 8.81 -2.80
C SER A 41 -47.79 10.19 -3.36
N ASP A 42 -46.51 10.49 -3.59
CA ASP A 42 -46.14 11.77 -4.19
C ASP A 42 -46.51 11.84 -5.66
N ASN A 43 -47.03 13.00 -6.07
CA ASN A 43 -47.43 13.21 -7.44
C ASN A 43 -46.25 13.32 -8.41
N LEU A 44 -46.47 12.85 -9.64
CA LEU A 44 -45.52 13.05 -10.73
C LEU A 44 -45.46 14.54 -11.10
N LEU A 45 -44.28 15.14 -10.97
CA LEU A 45 -44.05 16.54 -11.37
C LEU A 45 -43.88 16.67 -12.89
N ILE A 46 -43.08 15.78 -13.50
CA ILE A 46 -42.75 15.84 -14.93
C ILE A 46 -43.72 14.95 -15.71
N THR A 47 -44.69 15.58 -16.43
CA THR A 47 -45.70 14.89 -17.21
C THR A 47 -45.22 14.63 -18.64
N LYS A 48 -45.89 13.70 -19.34
CA LYS A 48 -45.63 13.45 -20.78
C LYS A 48 -45.87 14.69 -21.65
N ARG A 49 -46.81 15.56 -21.22
CA ARG A 49 -47.07 16.82 -21.90
C ARG A 49 -45.86 17.75 -21.77
N MET A 50 -45.32 17.96 -20.56
CA MET A 50 -44.13 18.80 -20.31
C MET A 50 -42.92 18.29 -21.07
N GLN A 51 -42.74 16.97 -21.15
CA GLN A 51 -41.65 16.38 -21.93
C GLN A 51 -41.71 16.78 -23.41
N ARG A 52 -42.91 16.81 -23.99
CA ARG A 52 -43.09 17.25 -25.38
C ARG A 52 -42.95 18.75 -25.55
N GLU A 53 -43.39 19.54 -24.59
CA GLU A 53 -43.23 20.98 -24.59
C GLU A 53 -41.77 21.43 -24.52
N HIS A 54 -40.87 20.57 -24.01
CA HIS A 54 -39.42 20.81 -23.87
C HIS A 54 -38.57 19.92 -24.78
N GLU A 55 -39.08 19.50 -25.93
CA GLU A 55 -38.38 18.62 -26.87
C GLU A 55 -37.12 19.26 -27.41
N GLU A 56 -37.11 20.58 -27.66
CA GLU A 56 -35.93 21.33 -28.09
C GLU A 56 -34.74 21.22 -27.07
N GLU A 57 -35.01 21.22 -25.77
CA GLU A 57 -33.99 21.05 -24.73
C GLU A 57 -33.44 19.63 -24.72
N HIS A 58 -34.28 18.62 -25.01
CA HIS A 58 -33.82 17.25 -25.15
C HIS A 58 -32.95 17.07 -26.38
N ASP A 59 -33.31 17.65 -27.52
CA ASP A 59 -32.50 17.61 -28.76
C ASP A 59 -31.16 18.29 -28.56
N LYS A 60 -31.11 19.42 -27.87
CA LYS A 60 -29.89 20.12 -27.50
C LYS A 60 -28.99 19.24 -26.61
N LEU A 61 -29.59 18.51 -25.64
CA LEU A 61 -28.83 17.54 -24.81
C LEU A 61 -28.24 16.45 -25.69
N TYR A 62 -28.99 15.84 -26.61
CA TYR A 62 -28.52 14.80 -27.53
C TYR A 62 -27.38 15.30 -28.43
N GLN A 63 -27.48 16.50 -28.96
CA GLN A 63 -26.44 17.11 -29.78
C GLN A 63 -25.13 17.27 -28.96
N ASN A 64 -25.23 17.82 -27.75
CA ASN A 64 -24.07 18.02 -26.88
C ASN A 64 -23.42 16.68 -26.44
N VAL A 65 -24.24 15.66 -26.16
CA VAL A 65 -23.73 14.31 -25.83
C VAL A 65 -23.03 13.70 -27.05
N THR A 66 -23.57 13.87 -28.26
CA THR A 66 -22.96 13.38 -29.49
C THR A 66 -21.63 14.04 -29.77
N GLU A 67 -21.58 15.38 -29.61
CA GLU A 67 -20.33 16.16 -29.72
C GLU A 67 -19.30 15.71 -28.68
N MET A 68 -19.70 15.61 -27.41
CA MET A 68 -18.85 15.11 -26.33
C MET A 68 -18.25 13.73 -26.64
N MET A 69 -19.06 12.78 -27.08
CA MET A 69 -18.58 11.45 -27.45
C MET A 69 -17.61 11.49 -28.63
N SER A 70 -17.84 12.37 -29.60
CA SER A 70 -16.92 12.56 -30.73
C SER A 70 -15.58 13.12 -30.27
N LEU A 71 -15.57 14.10 -29.36
CA LEU A 71 -14.36 14.69 -28.80
C LEU A 71 -13.59 13.71 -27.91
N LEU A 72 -14.29 12.91 -27.10
CA LEU A 72 -13.67 11.90 -26.24
C LEU A 72 -12.91 10.82 -27.01
N ARG A 73 -13.33 10.52 -28.25
CA ARG A 73 -12.60 9.59 -29.13
C ARG A 73 -11.21 10.10 -29.57
N ARG A 74 -10.89 11.36 -29.36
CA ARG A 74 -9.55 11.92 -29.59
C ARG A 74 -8.56 11.61 -28.45
N ASN A 75 -9.03 11.05 -27.32
CA ASN A 75 -8.17 10.61 -26.24
C ASN A 75 -7.30 9.40 -26.67
N PHE A 76 -6.22 9.18 -25.91
CA PHE A 76 -5.41 7.99 -26.07
C PHE A 76 -6.22 6.72 -25.72
N PRO A 77 -6.00 5.61 -26.44
CA PRO A 77 -6.68 4.35 -26.18
C PRO A 77 -6.04 3.60 -25.01
N PHE A 78 -6.22 4.09 -23.77
CA PHE A 78 -5.60 3.53 -22.56
C PHE A 78 -5.91 2.05 -22.35
N TYR A 79 -7.09 1.57 -22.80
CA TYR A 79 -7.48 0.17 -22.75
C TYR A 79 -6.65 -0.72 -23.68
N SER A 80 -6.03 -0.15 -24.71
CA SER A 80 -5.27 -0.91 -25.71
C SER A 80 -3.96 -1.43 -25.11
N PRO A 81 -3.61 -2.71 -25.34
CA PRO A 81 -2.31 -3.24 -24.94
C PRO A 81 -1.13 -2.65 -25.73
N ARG A 82 -1.39 -1.81 -26.74
CA ARG A 82 -0.38 -1.01 -27.47
C ARG A 82 -0.06 0.31 -26.81
N TYR A 83 -0.81 0.68 -25.74
CA TYR A 83 -0.51 1.83 -24.93
C TYR A 83 0.41 1.43 -23.77
N ILE A 84 1.68 1.79 -23.86
CA ILE A 84 2.73 1.52 -22.89
C ILE A 84 3.44 2.81 -22.43
N ALA A 85 2.78 3.96 -22.57
CA ALA A 85 3.42 5.28 -22.36
C ALA A 85 3.44 5.69 -20.88
N HIS A 86 2.30 6.05 -20.33
CA HIS A 86 2.17 6.57 -18.98
C HIS A 86 1.54 5.55 -18.03
N MET A 87 1.43 5.92 -16.75
CA MET A 87 0.84 5.11 -15.68
C MET A 87 -0.69 5.03 -15.78
N LEU A 88 -1.18 4.68 -16.96
CA LEU A 88 -2.59 4.59 -17.34
C LEU A 88 -2.83 3.29 -18.12
N SER A 89 -3.97 2.64 -17.88
CA SER A 89 -4.34 1.41 -18.55
C SER A 89 -5.88 1.29 -18.59
N ASP A 90 -6.37 0.14 -19.05
CA ASP A 90 -7.76 -0.25 -18.85
C ASP A 90 -8.09 -0.28 -17.34
N VAL A 91 -9.31 0.03 -16.99
CA VAL A 91 -9.80 -0.03 -15.61
C VAL A 91 -10.71 -1.23 -15.42
N SER A 92 -10.77 -1.76 -14.21
CA SER A 92 -11.57 -2.96 -13.96
C SER A 92 -13.09 -2.69 -14.08
N MET A 93 -13.83 -3.64 -14.61
CA MET A 93 -15.31 -3.55 -14.70
C MET A 93 -15.97 -3.33 -13.31
N PRO A 94 -15.57 -4.04 -12.23
CA PRO A 94 -16.13 -3.76 -10.92
C PRO A 94 -15.94 -2.31 -10.50
N SER A 95 -14.78 -1.71 -10.79
CA SER A 95 -14.54 -0.33 -10.44
C SER A 95 -15.39 0.65 -11.26
N MET A 96 -15.56 0.41 -12.57
CA MET A 96 -16.44 1.22 -13.42
C MET A 96 -17.90 1.16 -12.94
N LEU A 97 -18.40 -0.04 -12.68
CA LEU A 97 -19.77 -0.26 -12.21
C LEU A 97 -20.01 0.36 -10.83
N GLY A 98 -19.05 0.19 -9.90
CA GLY A 98 -19.11 0.80 -8.57
C GLY A 98 -19.09 2.32 -8.62
N TYR A 99 -18.23 2.90 -9.47
CA TYR A 99 -18.16 4.35 -9.66
C TYR A 99 -19.45 4.90 -10.22
N PHE A 100 -19.99 4.25 -11.27
CA PHE A 100 -21.25 4.65 -11.90
C PHE A 100 -22.41 4.56 -10.92
N ALA A 101 -22.52 3.47 -10.17
CA ALA A 101 -23.54 3.32 -9.14
C ALA A 101 -23.43 4.44 -8.09
N GLY A 102 -22.24 4.65 -7.52
CA GLY A 102 -22.02 5.70 -6.52
C GLY A 102 -22.30 7.10 -7.03
N MET A 103 -22.04 7.38 -8.30
CA MET A 103 -22.33 8.66 -8.95
C MET A 103 -23.85 8.94 -8.98
N LEU A 104 -24.70 7.93 -9.21
CA LEU A 104 -26.16 8.10 -9.22
C LEU A 104 -26.70 8.59 -7.88
N TYR A 105 -26.14 8.11 -6.77
CA TYR A 105 -26.54 8.52 -5.42
C TYR A 105 -25.90 9.83 -4.97
N ASN A 106 -24.77 10.22 -5.56
CA ASN A 106 -24.08 11.49 -5.33
C ASN A 106 -23.84 11.80 -3.83
N SER A 107 -23.48 10.78 -3.07
CA SER A 107 -23.23 10.90 -1.63
C SER A 107 -21.92 11.62 -1.34
N ASN A 108 -21.88 12.38 -0.22
CA ASN A 108 -20.72 13.11 0.25
C ASN A 108 -20.09 12.38 1.45
N ASN A 109 -18.96 11.74 1.25
CA ASN A 109 -18.28 10.94 2.27
C ASN A 109 -17.63 11.75 3.41
N VAL A 110 -18.04 12.99 3.59
CA VAL A 110 -17.54 13.84 4.67
C VAL A 110 -18.04 13.34 6.03
N THR A 111 -19.30 12.94 6.15
CA THR A 111 -19.90 12.39 7.37
C THR A 111 -20.87 11.24 7.07
N PRO A 112 -21.15 10.36 8.05
CA PRO A 112 -22.15 9.30 7.92
C PRO A 112 -23.57 9.84 7.67
N GLU A 113 -23.88 11.05 8.14
CA GLU A 113 -25.20 11.67 7.92
C GLU A 113 -25.42 12.03 6.44
N ALA A 114 -24.33 12.42 5.74
CA ALA A 114 -24.38 12.75 4.31
C ALA A 114 -24.15 11.52 3.41
N ALA A 115 -23.56 10.45 3.96
CA ALA A 115 -23.18 9.26 3.21
C ALA A 115 -23.20 8.00 4.09
N PRO A 116 -24.38 7.57 4.58
CA PRO A 116 -24.47 6.50 5.60
C PRO A 116 -23.95 5.14 5.11
N VAL A 117 -23.90 4.90 3.81
CA VAL A 117 -23.46 3.64 3.21
C VAL A 117 -22.03 3.76 2.69
N THR A 118 -21.76 4.80 1.91
CA THR A 118 -20.46 4.90 1.23
C THR A 118 -19.29 5.26 2.16
N VAL A 119 -19.55 5.84 3.33
CA VAL A 119 -18.56 5.98 4.41
C VAL A 119 -18.15 4.62 4.97
N GLU A 120 -19.11 3.71 5.24
CA GLU A 120 -18.79 2.35 5.67
C GLU A 120 -17.98 1.60 4.60
N TRP A 121 -18.35 1.74 3.33
CA TRP A 121 -17.61 1.14 2.22
C TRP A 121 -16.19 1.67 2.10
N GLU A 122 -15.99 2.95 2.36
CA GLU A 122 -14.64 3.54 2.37
C GLU A 122 -13.79 2.92 3.48
N ILE A 123 -14.33 2.78 4.69
CA ILE A 123 -13.64 2.16 5.82
C ILE A 123 -13.29 0.70 5.50
N GLU A 124 -14.24 -0.09 4.99
CA GLU A 124 -14.00 -1.48 4.61
C GLU A 124 -12.91 -1.61 3.53
N ALA A 125 -12.99 -0.81 2.48
CA ALA A 125 -12.03 -0.83 1.38
C ALA A 125 -10.64 -0.39 1.83
N CYS A 126 -10.54 0.65 2.66
CA CYS A 126 -9.26 1.08 3.23
C CYS A 126 -8.68 0.04 4.18
N ASN A 127 -9.50 -0.68 4.95
CA ASN A 127 -9.04 -1.80 5.77
C ASN A 127 -8.41 -2.92 4.92
N GLU A 128 -8.96 -3.21 3.72
CA GLU A 128 -8.34 -4.18 2.80
C GLU A 128 -6.98 -3.67 2.26
N ILE A 129 -6.86 -2.37 2.00
CA ILE A 129 -5.57 -1.76 1.63
C ILE A 129 -4.59 -1.83 2.81
N LEU A 130 -5.00 -1.52 4.03
CA LEU A 130 -4.15 -1.65 5.23
C LEU A 130 -3.61 -3.07 5.37
N LYS A 131 -4.46 -4.09 5.21
CA LYS A 131 -4.05 -5.50 5.22
C LYS A 131 -3.06 -5.81 4.10
N MET A 132 -3.29 -5.31 2.89
CA MET A 132 -2.36 -5.50 1.76
C MET A 132 -0.97 -4.93 2.06
N LEU A 133 -0.91 -3.79 2.75
CA LEU A 133 0.33 -3.12 3.14
C LEU A 133 0.97 -3.74 4.40
N GLY A 134 0.33 -4.70 5.05
CA GLY A 134 0.79 -5.35 6.27
C GLY A 134 0.48 -4.56 7.56
N PHE A 135 -0.37 -3.54 7.50
CA PHE A 135 -0.89 -2.87 8.69
C PHE A 135 -2.06 -3.66 9.26
N LYS A 136 -2.16 -3.71 10.60
CA LYS A 136 -3.31 -4.30 11.27
C LYS A 136 -4.53 -3.39 11.06
N PRO A 137 -5.64 -3.87 10.47
CA PRO A 137 -6.84 -3.05 10.34
C PRO A 137 -7.53 -2.87 11.71
N ALA A 138 -8.48 -1.93 11.77
CA ALA A 138 -9.37 -1.82 12.92
C ALA A 138 -10.12 -3.14 13.14
N PRO A 139 -10.31 -3.56 14.40
CA PRO A 139 -11.05 -4.78 14.71
C PRO A 139 -12.50 -4.66 14.25
N THR A 140 -13.05 -5.76 13.73
CA THR A 140 -14.46 -5.81 13.31
C THR A 140 -15.35 -6.06 14.53
N PRO A 141 -16.39 -5.26 14.76
CA PRO A 141 -17.29 -5.50 15.87
C PRO A 141 -18.00 -6.85 15.75
N PRO A 142 -18.17 -7.60 16.86
CA PRO A 142 -18.89 -8.86 16.86
C PRO A 142 -20.37 -8.68 16.44
N LYS A 143 -21.00 -9.77 16.01
CA LYS A 143 -22.45 -9.75 15.72
C LYS A 143 -23.21 -9.41 17.00
N LYS A 144 -24.46 -8.86 16.85
CA LYS A 144 -25.29 -8.45 18.00
C LYS A 144 -25.59 -9.55 19.01
N ASP A 145 -25.68 -10.77 18.51
CA ASP A 145 -25.96 -12.00 19.27
C ASP A 145 -24.70 -12.74 19.70
N ALA A 146 -23.52 -12.15 19.47
CA ALA A 146 -22.24 -12.72 19.87
C ALA A 146 -22.11 -12.85 21.38
N SER A 147 -21.29 -13.79 21.84
CA SER A 147 -21.09 -14.05 23.26
C SER A 147 -20.41 -12.88 23.98
N LYS A 148 -20.57 -12.82 25.31
CA LYS A 148 -19.88 -11.83 26.15
C LYS A 148 -18.36 -11.91 25.97
N LYS A 149 -17.82 -13.10 25.74
CA LYS A 149 -16.39 -13.35 25.49
C LYS A 149 -15.92 -12.68 24.20
N ASP A 150 -16.72 -12.72 23.13
CA ASP A 150 -16.37 -12.09 21.84
C ASP A 150 -16.32 -10.56 22.00
N TRP A 151 -17.24 -9.99 22.77
CA TRP A 151 -17.22 -8.55 23.08
C TRP A 151 -16.02 -8.16 23.94
N GLU A 152 -15.63 -8.96 24.92
CA GLU A 152 -14.41 -8.74 25.74
C GLU A 152 -13.13 -8.81 24.89
N VAL A 153 -13.08 -9.73 23.89
CA VAL A 153 -11.98 -9.82 22.92
C VAL A 153 -11.94 -8.56 22.06
N TYR A 154 -13.07 -8.14 21.51
CA TYR A 154 -13.18 -6.93 20.72
C TYR A 154 -12.72 -5.68 21.48
N GLU A 155 -13.18 -5.50 22.72
CA GLU A 155 -12.74 -4.40 23.59
C GLU A 155 -11.23 -4.42 23.86
N ARG A 156 -10.65 -5.60 24.03
CA ARG A 156 -9.20 -5.76 24.19
C ARG A 156 -8.46 -5.39 22.91
N GLU A 157 -8.96 -5.82 21.77
CA GLU A 157 -8.37 -5.50 20.46
C GLU A 157 -8.45 -4.01 20.13
N LEU A 158 -9.53 -3.33 20.50
CA LEU A 158 -9.67 -1.88 20.36
C LEU A 158 -8.59 -1.11 21.14
N LYS A 159 -8.10 -1.67 22.25
CA LYS A 159 -6.99 -1.07 23.02
C LYS A 159 -5.63 -1.30 22.39
N SER A 160 -5.51 -2.22 21.43
CA SER A 160 -4.27 -2.46 20.72
C SER A 160 -4.05 -1.38 19.65
N GLN A 161 -2.82 -1.31 19.14
CA GLN A 161 -2.53 -0.47 17.97
C GLN A 161 -3.09 -1.10 16.71
N PHE A 162 -3.80 -0.32 15.91
CA PHE A 162 -4.23 -0.67 14.56
C PHE A 162 -4.03 0.52 13.62
N GLY A 163 -4.06 0.25 12.32
CA GLY A 163 -3.88 1.26 11.29
C GLY A 163 -5.17 2.02 10.97
N TRP A 164 -5.00 3.13 10.31
CA TRP A 164 -6.08 3.94 9.77
C TRP A 164 -5.73 4.44 8.38
N GLY A 165 -6.70 4.51 7.50
CA GLY A 165 -6.53 5.06 6.17
C GLY A 165 -7.84 5.59 5.62
N HIS A 166 -7.74 6.49 4.65
CA HIS A 166 -8.90 7.04 3.95
C HIS A 166 -8.55 7.39 2.50
N ILE A 167 -9.59 7.52 1.68
CA ILE A 167 -9.45 7.94 0.29
C ILE A 167 -9.13 9.43 0.23
N THR A 168 -8.16 9.79 -0.61
CA THR A 168 -7.80 11.16 -1.00
C THR A 168 -8.01 11.34 -2.50
N SER A 169 -7.96 12.56 -2.99
CA SER A 169 -8.02 12.82 -4.45
C SER A 169 -6.82 12.29 -5.23
N GLY A 170 -5.72 11.94 -4.56
CA GLY A 170 -4.52 11.33 -5.16
C GLY A 170 -3.30 11.41 -4.28
N GLY A 171 -2.20 10.78 -4.72
CA GLY A 171 -0.96 10.65 -3.97
C GLY A 171 -0.34 11.98 -3.50
N THR A 172 -0.54 13.07 -4.23
CA THR A 172 -0.08 14.40 -3.79
C THR A 172 -0.74 14.82 -2.48
N VAL A 173 -2.06 14.67 -2.35
CA VAL A 173 -2.80 15.01 -1.13
C VAL A 173 -2.41 14.05 -0.01
N ALA A 174 -2.32 12.77 -0.31
CA ALA A 174 -1.88 11.74 0.63
C ALA A 174 -0.48 12.05 1.21
N ASN A 175 0.48 12.45 0.37
CA ASN A 175 1.82 12.85 0.82
C ASN A 175 1.79 14.14 1.67
N ILE A 176 0.93 15.11 1.35
CA ILE A 176 0.77 16.33 2.15
C ILE A 176 0.24 15.98 3.54
N GLU A 177 -0.80 15.14 3.63
CA GLU A 177 -1.37 14.71 4.91
C GLU A 177 -0.37 13.89 5.75
N ALA A 178 0.35 12.97 5.14
CA ALA A 178 1.36 12.17 5.82
C ALA A 178 2.45 13.05 6.45
N LEU A 179 2.94 14.05 5.70
CA LEU A 179 3.95 14.98 6.18
C LEU A 179 3.38 16.02 7.16
N TRP A 180 2.10 16.38 7.04
CA TRP A 180 1.39 17.21 8.02
C TRP A 180 1.32 16.50 9.36
N VAL A 181 0.90 15.22 9.40
CA VAL A 181 0.91 14.39 10.60
C VAL A 181 2.32 14.28 11.16
N ALA A 182 3.31 13.94 10.33
CA ALA A 182 4.72 13.83 10.74
C ALA A 182 5.22 15.10 11.44
N ARG A 183 4.89 16.27 10.88
CA ARG A 183 5.24 17.58 11.47
C ARG A 183 4.63 17.76 12.86
N ILE A 184 3.34 17.47 13.02
CA ILE A 184 2.66 17.64 14.29
C ILE A 184 3.21 16.65 15.32
N VAL A 185 3.30 15.38 14.98
CA VAL A 185 3.84 14.32 15.86
C VAL A 185 5.26 14.65 16.32
N LYS A 186 6.10 15.22 15.44
CA LYS A 186 7.49 15.58 15.77
C LYS A 186 7.59 16.69 16.82
N TYR A 187 6.76 17.71 16.73
CA TYR A 187 6.88 18.92 17.55
C TYR A 187 5.87 19.01 18.70
N PHE A 188 4.79 18.25 18.65
CA PHE A 188 3.77 18.17 19.69
C PHE A 188 4.34 17.95 21.11
N PRO A 189 5.35 17.05 21.31
CA PRO A 189 5.90 16.81 22.64
C PRO A 189 6.50 18.05 23.32
N LEU A 190 7.00 19.03 22.58
CA LEU A 190 7.51 20.30 23.11
C LEU A 190 6.39 21.11 23.77
N ALA A 191 5.19 21.14 23.17
CA ALA A 191 4.03 21.81 23.73
C ALA A 191 3.55 21.10 25.01
N VAL A 192 3.52 19.78 25.01
CA VAL A 192 3.16 18.98 26.19
C VAL A 192 4.15 19.21 27.32
N GLN A 193 5.47 19.22 27.06
CA GLN A 193 6.48 19.49 28.07
C GLN A 193 6.30 20.85 28.71
N GLU A 194 6.04 21.88 27.90
CA GLU A 194 5.83 23.22 28.42
C GLU A 194 4.57 23.33 29.32
N VAL A 195 3.46 22.74 28.82
CA VAL A 195 2.21 22.72 29.60
C VAL A 195 2.38 21.93 30.90
N ALA A 196 3.04 20.76 30.84
CA ALA A 196 3.32 19.95 32.01
C ALA A 196 4.10 20.75 33.09
N LYS A 197 5.18 21.42 32.69
CA LYS A 197 5.96 22.30 33.56
C LYS A 197 5.12 23.45 34.14
N THR A 198 4.31 24.10 33.32
CA THR A 198 3.53 25.28 33.71
C THR A 198 2.35 24.94 34.64
N LYS A 199 1.75 23.77 34.43
CA LYS A 199 0.56 23.29 35.14
C LYS A 199 0.86 22.29 36.26
N GLY A 200 2.14 21.88 36.41
CA GLY A 200 2.55 20.90 37.41
C GLY A 200 2.03 19.49 37.11
N LEU A 201 1.91 19.10 35.84
CA LEU A 201 1.42 17.79 35.47
C LEU A 201 2.56 16.76 35.50
N SER A 202 2.32 15.58 36.07
CA SER A 202 3.26 14.45 36.03
C SER A 202 2.95 13.59 34.84
N ILE A 203 3.85 13.57 33.86
CA ILE A 203 3.70 12.79 32.63
C ILE A 203 5.01 12.03 32.35
N GLU A 204 4.89 10.75 32.13
CA GLU A 204 6.02 9.87 31.86
C GLU A 204 6.17 9.55 30.36
N VAL A 205 7.42 9.59 29.87
CA VAL A 205 7.77 9.36 28.47
C VAL A 205 9.12 8.65 28.38
N LYS A 206 9.28 7.78 27.39
CA LYS A 206 10.54 7.10 27.14
C LYS A 206 11.48 7.98 26.32
N LYS A 207 12.76 8.00 26.68
CA LYS A 207 13.84 8.64 25.89
C LYS A 207 13.93 8.02 24.49
N PRO A 208 14.51 8.74 23.51
CA PRO A 208 14.62 8.23 22.13
C PRO A 208 15.31 6.86 22.02
N GLY A 209 16.43 6.67 22.70
CA GLY A 209 17.23 5.42 22.72
C GLY A 209 16.76 4.38 23.72
N ALA A 210 15.72 4.66 24.53
CA ALA A 210 15.29 3.74 25.58
C ALA A 210 14.83 2.39 25.01
N LYS A 211 15.23 1.31 25.71
CA LYS A 211 14.76 -0.05 25.45
C LYS A 211 13.34 -0.25 25.99
N PRO A 212 12.61 -1.26 25.52
CA PRO A 212 11.27 -1.58 26.03
C PRO A 212 11.23 -1.82 27.55
N THR A 213 12.32 -2.34 28.12
CA THR A 213 12.48 -2.66 29.55
C THR A 213 12.89 -1.46 30.43
N ASP A 214 13.33 -0.36 29.83
CA ASP A 214 13.79 0.80 30.59
C ASP A 214 12.60 1.53 31.22
N GLU A 215 12.80 2.05 32.44
CA GLU A 215 11.82 2.87 33.12
C GLU A 215 11.60 4.20 32.37
N PRO A 216 10.38 4.70 32.29
CA PRO A 216 10.11 6.00 31.68
C PRO A 216 10.66 7.15 32.53
N ASN A 217 10.94 8.27 31.87
CA ASN A 217 11.37 9.50 32.52
C ASN A 217 10.20 10.47 32.66
N LYS A 218 10.21 11.35 33.68
CA LYS A 218 9.30 12.47 33.69
C LYS A 218 9.61 13.43 32.53
N ILE A 219 8.56 13.89 31.84
CA ILE A 219 8.72 14.71 30.63
C ILE A 219 9.43 16.03 30.91
N ASP A 220 9.33 16.56 32.11
CA ASP A 220 9.96 17.82 32.56
C ASP A 220 11.45 17.67 32.89
N GLU A 221 11.93 16.46 33.10
CA GLU A 221 13.35 16.13 33.32
C GLU A 221 14.16 16.06 32.01
N LEU A 222 13.49 15.81 30.87
CA LEU A 222 14.15 15.70 29.59
C LEU A 222 14.50 17.07 28.99
N SER A 223 15.59 17.15 28.25
CA SER A 223 15.93 18.32 27.45
C SER A 223 14.95 18.45 26.28
N LYS A 224 14.80 19.66 25.74
CA LYS A 224 13.96 19.88 24.54
C LYS A 224 14.47 19.10 23.33
N TYR A 225 15.78 18.88 23.24
CA TYR A 225 16.36 18.09 22.16
C TYR A 225 15.97 16.61 22.26
N GLU A 226 15.98 16.03 23.44
CA GLU A 226 15.49 14.67 23.67
C GLU A 226 13.99 14.58 23.35
N ILE A 227 13.20 15.55 23.81
CA ILE A 227 11.74 15.59 23.61
C ILE A 227 11.37 15.65 22.12
N VAL A 228 12.04 16.50 21.33
CA VAL A 228 11.73 16.62 19.90
C VAL A 228 12.16 15.37 19.11
N ASN A 229 13.01 14.52 19.70
CA ASN A 229 13.53 13.31 19.07
C ASN A 229 12.97 12.00 19.63
N ILE A 230 11.96 12.03 20.51
CA ILE A 230 11.27 10.79 20.94
C ILE A 230 10.72 10.03 19.73
N LYS A 231 10.57 8.72 19.87
CA LYS A 231 10.07 7.86 18.79
C LYS A 231 8.67 8.31 18.36
N PRO A 232 8.33 8.31 17.07
CA PRO A 232 7.02 8.73 16.58
C PRO A 232 5.86 8.08 17.33
N ASN A 233 5.94 6.78 17.57
CA ASN A 233 4.90 6.06 18.30
C ASN A 233 4.77 6.52 19.76
N GLU A 234 5.87 6.80 20.46
CA GLU A 234 5.84 7.37 21.82
C GLU A 234 5.20 8.75 21.84
N SER A 235 5.48 9.61 20.84
CA SER A 235 4.83 10.91 20.67
C SER A 235 3.32 10.77 20.44
N ILE A 236 2.89 9.78 19.67
CA ILE A 236 1.46 9.52 19.43
C ILE A 236 0.76 9.13 20.73
N TYR A 237 1.31 8.21 21.51
CA TYR A 237 0.74 7.80 22.79
C TYR A 237 0.83 8.90 23.87
N LEU A 238 1.75 9.85 23.72
CA LEU A 238 1.88 10.98 24.66
C LEU A 238 0.60 11.84 24.71
N TYR A 239 -0.19 11.90 23.63
CA TYR A 239 -1.45 12.64 23.64
C TYR A 239 -2.42 12.08 24.67
N ALA A 240 -2.62 10.77 24.71
CA ALA A 240 -3.50 10.13 25.69
C ALA A 240 -3.01 10.36 27.13
N LYS A 241 -1.70 10.15 27.37
CA LYS A 241 -1.07 10.43 28.67
C LYS A 241 -1.26 11.88 29.12
N PHE A 242 -1.19 12.82 28.20
CA PHE A 242 -1.42 14.23 28.45
C PHE A 242 -2.87 14.52 28.86
N VAL A 243 -3.83 13.98 28.10
CA VAL A 243 -5.26 14.16 28.40
C VAL A 243 -5.64 13.54 29.77
N ASP A 244 -5.07 12.37 30.09
CA ASP A 244 -5.25 11.74 31.40
C ASP A 244 -4.67 12.60 32.53
N ALA A 245 -3.51 13.20 32.35
CA ALA A 245 -2.93 14.12 33.33
C ALA A 245 -3.80 15.40 33.51
N VAL A 246 -4.36 15.92 32.39
CA VAL A 246 -5.31 17.05 32.46
C VAL A 246 -6.58 16.65 33.21
N LYS A 247 -7.11 15.43 33.01
CA LYS A 247 -8.26 14.90 33.74
C LYS A 247 -7.97 14.80 35.24
N GLN A 248 -6.80 14.27 35.61
CA GLN A 248 -6.39 14.17 37.01
C GLN A 248 -6.29 15.56 37.71
N ALA A 249 -5.78 16.55 36.99
CA ALA A 249 -5.70 17.93 37.47
C ALA A 249 -7.07 18.62 37.57
N ASN A 250 -8.09 18.13 36.89
CA ASN A 250 -9.45 18.70 36.83
C ASN A 250 -10.51 17.63 37.21
N GLN A 251 -10.38 17.01 38.38
CA GLN A 251 -11.15 15.83 38.81
C GLN A 251 -12.69 15.97 38.72
N ASN A 252 -13.21 17.20 38.88
CA ASN A 252 -14.64 17.47 38.83
C ASN A 252 -15.19 17.82 37.43
N THR A 253 -14.37 17.73 36.40
CA THR A 253 -14.76 18.11 35.04
C THR A 253 -15.29 16.90 34.26
N GLU A 254 -16.40 17.09 33.55
CA GLU A 254 -16.92 16.08 32.61
C GLU A 254 -15.88 15.74 31.56
N ILE A 255 -15.80 14.48 31.21
CA ILE A 255 -14.74 13.94 30.31
C ILE A 255 -14.70 14.67 28.96
N ASP A 256 -15.85 15.07 28.43
CA ASP A 256 -15.96 15.78 27.16
C ASP A 256 -15.30 17.17 27.21
N LYS A 257 -15.36 17.85 28.36
CA LYS A 257 -14.70 19.14 28.61
C LYS A 257 -13.18 19.00 28.83
N VAL A 258 -12.71 17.84 29.29
CA VAL A 258 -11.27 17.61 29.49
C VAL A 258 -10.50 17.74 28.20
N GLY A 259 -11.02 17.20 27.10
CA GLY A 259 -10.41 17.34 25.77
C GLY A 259 -10.33 18.79 25.27
N GLU A 260 -11.35 19.60 25.57
CA GLU A 260 -11.34 21.04 25.25
C GLU A 260 -10.29 21.80 26.08
N ILE A 261 -10.18 21.50 27.36
CA ILE A 261 -9.16 22.07 28.25
C ILE A 261 -7.76 21.69 27.78
N ALA A 262 -7.55 20.42 27.44
CA ALA A 262 -6.28 19.92 26.89
C ALA A 262 -5.89 20.65 25.60
N SER A 263 -6.83 20.78 24.66
CA SER A 263 -6.65 21.51 23.41
C SER A 263 -6.36 23.00 23.65
N ASP A 264 -7.11 23.65 24.57
CA ASP A 264 -6.89 25.05 24.92
C ASP A 264 -5.49 25.28 25.53
N TRP A 265 -5.04 24.42 26.42
CA TRP A 265 -3.71 24.53 27.02
C TRP A 265 -2.59 24.36 26.01
N LEU A 266 -2.74 23.37 25.08
CA LEU A 266 -1.77 23.16 23.99
C LEU A 266 -1.74 24.33 23.01
N SER A 267 -2.89 24.89 22.66
CA SER A 267 -2.96 26.01 21.73
C SER A 267 -2.32 27.29 22.29
N LYS A 268 -2.38 27.48 23.58
CA LYS A 268 -1.77 28.60 24.33
C LYS A 268 -0.29 28.39 24.64
N SER A 269 0.24 27.18 24.44
CA SER A 269 1.67 26.89 24.60
C SER A 269 2.50 27.68 23.61
N LYS A 270 3.64 28.21 24.04
CA LYS A 270 4.62 28.88 23.16
C LYS A 270 5.25 27.95 22.10
N TYR A 271 5.01 26.65 22.22
CA TYR A 271 5.37 25.61 21.23
C TYR A 271 4.15 25.00 20.55
N GLY A 272 2.99 25.63 20.68
CA GLY A 272 1.78 25.20 19.95
C GLY A 272 2.02 25.18 18.45
N VAL A 273 1.88 23.99 17.84
CA VAL A 273 2.30 23.73 16.43
C VAL A 273 1.49 24.55 15.43
N GLY A 274 0.31 25.05 15.78
CA GLY A 274 -0.49 25.90 14.89
C GLY A 274 -0.04 27.37 14.93
N ALA A 275 -0.04 27.97 16.12
CA ALA A 275 0.15 29.40 16.32
C ALA A 275 1.63 29.84 16.33
N HIS A 276 2.55 28.97 16.71
CA HIS A 276 3.95 29.33 16.96
C HIS A 276 4.96 28.56 16.11
N LEU A 277 4.54 28.10 14.93
CA LEU A 277 5.38 27.28 14.04
C LEU A 277 6.71 27.95 13.69
N GLY A 278 6.71 29.25 13.44
CA GLY A 278 7.94 30.00 13.15
C GLY A 278 8.97 29.96 14.28
N LYS A 279 8.50 30.03 15.53
CA LYS A 279 9.36 29.88 16.72
C LYS A 279 9.91 28.46 16.85
N VAL A 280 9.04 27.47 16.71
CA VAL A 280 9.43 26.06 16.75
C VAL A 280 10.51 25.76 15.72
N PHE A 281 10.34 26.24 14.47
CA PHE A 281 11.29 26.02 13.39
C PHE A 281 12.59 26.83 13.53
N SER A 282 12.55 27.97 14.21
CA SER A 282 13.79 28.72 14.51
C SER A 282 14.68 28.03 15.56
N GLU A 283 14.05 27.35 16.56
CA GLU A 283 14.77 26.60 17.58
C GLU A 283 15.16 25.18 17.10
N PHE A 284 14.29 24.55 16.28
CA PHE A 284 14.43 23.17 15.81
C PHE A 284 14.09 23.07 14.31
N PRO A 285 15.00 23.54 13.42
CA PRO A 285 14.74 23.59 11.99
C PRO A 285 14.50 22.19 11.39
N PRO A 286 13.32 21.93 10.76
CA PRO A 286 13.02 20.63 10.18
C PRO A 286 13.77 20.38 8.88
N VAL A 287 14.12 19.10 8.64
CA VAL A 287 14.64 18.61 7.36
C VAL A 287 13.88 17.36 6.95
N ILE A 288 13.49 17.29 5.68
CA ILE A 288 12.94 16.10 5.02
C ILE A 288 14.01 15.54 4.08
N PHE A 289 14.26 14.25 4.14
CA PHE A 289 15.17 13.54 3.23
C PHE A 289 14.35 12.72 2.25
N THR A 290 14.73 12.74 0.98
CA THR A 290 14.05 11.96 -0.05
C THR A 290 14.99 11.61 -1.19
N SER A 291 14.68 10.55 -1.95
CA SER A 291 15.42 10.15 -3.14
C SER A 291 15.42 11.26 -4.21
N GLY A 292 16.47 11.33 -5.01
CA GLY A 292 16.51 12.17 -6.21
C GLY A 292 15.39 11.87 -7.20
N ALA A 293 14.95 10.61 -7.24
CA ALA A 293 13.85 10.14 -8.08
C ALA A 293 12.45 10.35 -7.47
N ALA A 294 12.33 11.04 -6.31
CA ALA A 294 11.05 11.26 -5.66
C ALA A 294 10.13 12.21 -6.43
N HIS A 295 8.84 11.96 -6.32
CA HIS A 295 7.81 12.79 -6.94
C HIS A 295 7.84 14.24 -6.40
N TYR A 296 7.55 15.21 -7.25
CA TYR A 296 7.56 16.65 -6.90
C TYR A 296 6.59 17.02 -5.76
N SER A 297 5.63 16.18 -5.43
CA SER A 297 4.68 16.37 -4.32
C SER A 297 5.36 16.57 -2.97
N VAL A 298 6.53 15.95 -2.73
CA VAL A 298 7.30 16.09 -1.48
C VAL A 298 7.76 17.54 -1.29
N LYS A 299 8.31 18.17 -2.35
CA LYS A 299 8.72 19.58 -2.31
C LYS A 299 7.52 20.52 -2.16
N LYS A 300 6.38 20.21 -2.84
CA LYS A 300 5.13 20.97 -2.65
C LYS A 300 4.60 20.87 -1.23
N ALA A 301 4.60 19.66 -0.67
CA ALA A 301 4.19 19.45 0.72
C ALA A 301 5.05 20.25 1.69
N ALA A 302 6.37 20.27 1.51
CA ALA A 302 7.28 21.06 2.33
C ALA A 302 6.98 22.56 2.27
N ASP A 303 6.68 23.10 1.09
CA ASP A 303 6.29 24.51 0.93
C ASP A 303 4.95 24.80 1.62
N ILE A 304 3.90 24.00 1.37
CA ILE A 304 2.56 24.18 1.95
C ILE A 304 2.61 24.08 3.48
N LEU A 305 3.43 23.18 4.01
CA LEU A 305 3.59 22.96 5.45
C LEU A 305 4.50 23.97 6.14
N GLY A 306 5.03 24.97 5.44
CA GLY A 306 5.92 26.01 5.97
C GLY A 306 7.33 25.51 6.31
N ILE A 307 7.70 24.32 5.89
CA ILE A 307 9.06 23.75 6.03
C ILE A 307 9.99 24.40 5.00
N GLY A 308 9.49 24.64 3.79
CA GLY A 308 10.20 25.19 2.66
C GLY A 308 10.98 24.13 1.86
N ARG A 309 10.93 24.26 0.53
CA ARG A 309 11.56 23.31 -0.40
C ARG A 309 13.08 23.17 -0.23
N ASN A 310 13.75 24.20 0.27
CA ASN A 310 15.19 24.16 0.52
C ASN A 310 15.59 23.29 1.72
N ASN A 311 14.63 22.91 2.55
CA ASN A 311 14.81 21.94 3.65
C ASN A 311 14.41 20.51 3.23
N VAL A 312 14.14 20.29 1.94
CA VAL A 312 14.06 18.94 1.35
C VAL A 312 15.43 18.58 0.80
N VAL A 313 16.12 17.71 1.50
CA VAL A 313 17.46 17.24 1.14
C VAL A 313 17.34 16.04 0.22
N VAL A 314 17.89 16.18 -0.98
CA VAL A 314 17.90 15.12 -2.00
C VAL A 314 19.03 14.16 -1.71
N VAL A 315 18.72 12.89 -1.53
CA VAL A 315 19.66 11.79 -1.34
C VAL A 315 20.02 11.21 -2.71
N LYS A 316 21.29 10.87 -2.91
CA LYS A 316 21.77 10.22 -4.14
C LYS A 316 21.07 8.90 -4.40
N THR A 317 21.04 8.52 -5.66
CA THR A 317 20.59 7.18 -6.08
C THR A 317 21.80 6.30 -6.42
N ASP A 318 21.65 4.99 -6.22
CA ASP A 318 22.61 3.98 -6.67
C ASP A 318 22.49 3.71 -8.18
N SER A 319 23.22 2.72 -8.71
CA SER A 319 23.18 2.33 -10.12
C SER A 319 21.87 1.66 -10.54
N GLN A 320 20.99 1.30 -9.61
CA GLN A 320 19.64 0.80 -9.86
C GLN A 320 18.59 1.89 -9.62
N PHE A 321 18.99 3.14 -9.50
CA PHE A 321 18.15 4.33 -9.23
C PHE A 321 17.42 4.32 -7.89
N ARG A 322 17.83 3.48 -6.93
CA ARG A 322 17.27 3.42 -5.57
C ARG A 322 18.01 4.39 -4.67
N MET A 323 17.38 4.84 -3.58
CA MET A 323 18.02 5.68 -2.57
C MET A 323 19.29 5.02 -2.03
N ASP A 324 20.41 5.72 -2.08
CA ASP A 324 21.66 5.30 -1.44
C ASP A 324 21.60 5.55 0.07
N VAL A 325 21.47 4.49 0.86
CA VAL A 325 21.32 4.57 2.32
C VAL A 325 22.58 5.11 2.99
N LYS A 326 23.76 4.94 2.38
CA LYS A 326 25.01 5.52 2.90
C LYS A 326 25.04 7.04 2.72
N ASP A 327 24.58 7.53 1.57
CA ASP A 327 24.43 8.97 1.34
C ASP A 327 23.33 9.57 2.25
N LEU A 328 22.24 8.81 2.51
CA LEU A 328 21.21 9.20 3.47
C LEU A 328 21.82 9.37 4.89
N GLU A 329 22.59 8.39 5.36
CA GLU A 329 23.26 8.46 6.66
C GLU A 329 24.19 9.68 6.74
N LEU A 330 25.00 9.90 5.71
CA LEU A 330 25.89 11.07 5.63
C LEU A 330 25.11 12.39 5.73
N LYS A 331 24.01 12.52 4.99
CA LYS A 331 23.18 13.74 4.95
C LYS A 331 22.39 13.99 6.23
N ILE A 332 21.94 12.94 6.90
CA ILE A 332 21.35 13.06 8.24
C ILE A 332 22.39 13.61 9.21
N ASN A 333 23.62 13.06 9.23
CA ASN A 333 24.69 13.55 10.09
C ASN A 333 25.04 15.02 9.79
N GLN A 334 25.17 15.41 8.52
CA GLN A 334 25.40 16.80 8.12
C GLN A 334 24.30 17.75 8.59
N ALA A 335 23.03 17.32 8.55
CA ALA A 335 21.92 18.11 9.05
C ALA A 335 21.96 18.28 10.57
N LEU A 336 22.32 17.22 11.30
CA LEU A 336 22.49 17.26 12.76
C LEU A 336 23.63 18.21 13.15
N ASP A 337 24.78 18.17 12.44
CA ASP A 337 25.92 19.08 12.67
C ASP A 337 25.53 20.55 12.44
N GLN A 338 24.53 20.83 11.60
CA GLN A 338 23.95 22.16 11.37
C GLN A 338 22.86 22.52 12.40
N GLY A 339 22.61 21.71 13.41
CA GLY A 339 21.56 21.93 14.41
C GLY A 339 20.14 21.71 13.86
N LYS A 340 19.98 21.05 12.71
CA LYS A 340 18.69 20.74 12.11
C LYS A 340 18.12 19.43 12.68
N VAL A 341 16.79 19.30 12.63
CA VAL A 341 16.09 18.15 13.16
C VAL A 341 15.53 17.29 12.01
N PRO A 342 15.92 16.02 11.90
CA PRO A 342 15.30 15.08 10.96
C PRO A 342 13.81 14.95 11.26
N LEU A 343 12.97 15.54 10.39
CA LEU A 343 11.53 15.45 10.50
C LEU A 343 11.04 14.13 9.93
N ALA A 344 11.38 13.86 8.68
CA ALA A 344 10.94 12.69 7.96
C ALA A 344 11.98 12.22 6.93
N VAL A 345 12.01 10.91 6.70
CA VAL A 345 12.54 10.30 5.49
C VAL A 345 11.37 9.86 4.64
N VAL A 346 11.34 10.28 3.37
CA VAL A 346 10.36 9.85 2.39
C VAL A 346 11.06 8.89 1.43
N ALA A 347 10.85 7.60 1.64
CA ALA A 347 11.26 6.55 0.72
C ALA A 347 10.22 6.39 -0.40
N VAL A 348 10.65 5.97 -1.59
CA VAL A 348 9.76 5.77 -2.73
C VAL A 348 9.54 4.28 -2.96
N GLY A 349 8.29 3.84 -2.86
CA GLY A 349 7.91 2.44 -3.08
C GLY A 349 7.71 2.04 -4.54
N SER A 350 8.01 2.91 -5.45
CA SER A 350 8.30 2.80 -6.88
C SER A 350 8.34 4.19 -7.49
N THR A 351 9.46 4.56 -8.07
CA THR A 351 9.65 5.86 -8.69
C THR A 351 8.80 6.02 -9.95
N THR A 352 8.45 7.26 -10.27
CA THR A 352 7.62 7.55 -11.46
C THR A 352 8.41 7.35 -12.75
N GLU A 353 9.70 7.61 -12.75
CA GLU A 353 10.51 7.63 -13.97
C GLU A 353 11.04 6.22 -14.31
N GLU A 354 11.67 5.52 -13.39
CA GLU A 354 12.37 4.25 -13.61
C GLU A 354 11.65 3.05 -12.98
N GLY A 355 10.69 3.30 -12.07
CA GLY A 355 10.03 2.25 -11.33
C GLY A 355 10.92 1.61 -10.25
N ALA A 356 12.00 2.30 -9.83
CA ALA A 356 12.90 1.83 -8.78
C ALA A 356 12.21 1.83 -7.40
N VAL A 357 12.56 0.87 -6.54
CA VAL A 357 12.01 0.73 -5.18
C VAL A 357 13.13 0.95 -4.17
N ASP A 358 12.99 1.99 -3.35
CA ASP A 358 13.96 2.30 -2.31
C ASP A 358 14.09 1.17 -1.28
N PRO A 359 15.27 0.96 -0.70
CA PRO A 359 15.53 -0.12 0.26
C PRO A 359 14.94 0.20 1.65
N VAL A 360 13.61 0.15 1.78
CA VAL A 360 12.86 0.54 2.98
C VAL A 360 13.32 -0.23 4.23
N HIS A 361 13.70 -1.49 4.09
CA HIS A 361 14.22 -2.31 5.18
C HIS A 361 15.55 -1.75 5.71
N GLU A 362 16.47 -1.34 4.83
CA GLU A 362 17.76 -0.73 5.25
C GLU A 362 17.55 0.66 5.88
N ILE A 363 16.56 1.42 5.40
CA ILE A 363 16.21 2.72 6.00
C ILE A 363 15.65 2.53 7.41
N LEU A 364 14.89 1.46 7.66
CA LEU A 364 14.42 1.10 9.00
C LEU A 364 15.60 0.74 9.92
N ASP A 365 16.53 -0.07 9.44
CA ASP A 365 17.75 -0.42 10.19
C ASP A 365 18.58 0.84 10.51
N LEU A 366 18.70 1.74 9.54
CA LEU A 366 19.36 3.04 9.76
C LEU A 366 18.64 3.88 10.82
N ARG A 367 17.29 3.96 10.78
CA ARG A 367 16.48 4.64 11.81
C ARG A 367 16.72 4.05 13.19
N GLU A 368 16.75 2.74 13.31
CA GLU A 368 17.04 2.05 14.57
C GLU A 368 18.47 2.36 15.07
N LYS A 369 19.45 2.36 14.17
CA LYS A 369 20.83 2.78 14.49
C LYS A 369 20.86 4.20 15.07
N PHE A 370 20.22 5.18 14.42
CA PHE A 370 20.16 6.57 14.94
C PHE A 370 19.45 6.66 16.29
N GLN A 371 18.39 5.88 16.50
CA GLN A 371 17.68 5.82 17.79
C GLN A 371 18.58 5.30 18.91
N ASN A 372 19.36 4.25 18.64
CA ASN A 372 20.18 3.57 19.64
C ASN A 372 21.51 4.28 19.93
N GLU A 373 22.12 4.90 18.91
CA GLU A 373 23.47 5.49 19.02
C GLU A 373 23.45 7.01 19.26
N LYS A 374 22.41 7.73 18.83
CA LYS A 374 22.37 9.20 18.83
C LYS A 374 21.12 9.79 19.46
N ASP A 375 20.20 8.99 19.97
CA ASP A 375 18.92 9.44 20.50
C ASP A 375 18.08 10.24 19.49
N ILE A 376 18.18 9.91 18.19
CA ILE A 376 17.50 10.59 17.10
C ILE A 376 16.45 9.66 16.49
N SER A 377 15.24 10.16 16.32
CA SER A 377 14.20 9.48 15.57
C SER A 377 13.57 10.40 14.55
N PHE A 378 13.03 9.81 13.48
CA PHE A 378 12.32 10.52 12.41
C PHE A 378 11.11 9.71 11.93
N TRP A 379 10.16 10.40 11.33
CA TRP A 379 9.02 9.77 10.65
C TRP A 379 9.50 9.08 9.38
N LEU A 380 9.07 7.84 9.14
CA LEU A 380 9.32 7.16 7.89
C LEU A 380 8.02 7.04 7.10
N HIS A 381 7.97 7.77 6.01
CA HIS A 381 6.89 7.74 5.03
C HIS A 381 7.33 7.01 3.77
N VAL A 382 6.46 6.19 3.20
CA VAL A 382 6.70 5.56 1.88
C VAL A 382 5.71 6.12 0.87
N ASP A 383 6.22 6.88 -0.10
CA ASP A 383 5.46 7.23 -1.29
C ASP A 383 5.41 6.02 -2.23
N SER A 384 4.38 5.22 -2.08
CA SER A 384 4.11 4.06 -2.91
C SER A 384 2.88 4.26 -3.81
N ALA A 385 2.67 5.51 -4.23
CA ALA A 385 1.55 5.89 -5.09
C ALA A 385 1.48 5.02 -6.35
N TRP A 386 2.64 4.59 -6.90
CA TRP A 386 2.69 3.65 -8.00
C TRP A 386 2.76 2.19 -7.50
N GLY A 387 3.78 1.82 -6.76
CA GLY A 387 4.12 0.43 -6.46
C GLY A 387 3.32 -0.23 -5.33
N GLY A 388 2.45 0.50 -4.62
CA GLY A 388 1.78 -0.01 -3.42
C GLY A 388 1.00 -1.30 -3.62
N TYR A 389 0.37 -1.46 -4.77
CA TYR A 389 -0.39 -2.68 -5.11
C TYR A 389 0.48 -3.91 -5.39
N ILE A 390 1.79 -3.76 -5.59
CA ILE A 390 2.72 -4.90 -5.67
C ILE A 390 2.71 -5.69 -4.37
N ALA A 391 2.40 -5.05 -3.24
CA ALA A 391 2.24 -5.73 -1.95
C ALA A 391 1.16 -6.83 -1.96
N SER A 392 0.19 -6.78 -2.89
CA SER A 392 -0.82 -7.84 -3.06
C SER A 392 -0.21 -9.21 -3.40
N LEU A 393 0.98 -9.24 -4.02
CA LEU A 393 1.71 -10.48 -4.30
C LEU A 393 2.15 -11.22 -3.04
N PHE A 394 2.32 -10.51 -1.94
CA PHE A 394 2.84 -11.05 -0.68
C PHE A 394 1.73 -11.40 0.30
N ARG A 395 0.50 -10.94 0.05
CA ARG A 395 -0.65 -11.29 0.88
C ARG A 395 -1.23 -12.64 0.46
N LEU A 396 -1.31 -13.55 1.43
CA LEU A 396 -1.90 -14.87 1.28
C LEU A 396 -3.43 -14.82 1.49
N GLU A 397 -4.13 -15.85 1.04
CA GLU A 397 -5.50 -16.11 1.49
C GLU A 397 -5.49 -16.70 2.91
N GLU A 398 -6.55 -16.51 3.67
CA GLU A 398 -6.66 -17.04 5.05
C GLU A 398 -6.43 -18.55 5.12
N GLU A 399 -6.91 -19.30 4.13
CA GLU A 399 -6.69 -20.74 4.00
C GLU A 399 -5.21 -21.11 3.81
N GLU A 400 -4.47 -20.33 3.00
CA GLU A 400 -3.03 -20.52 2.80
C GLU A 400 -2.25 -20.22 4.09
N GLU A 401 -2.65 -19.16 4.81
CA GLU A 401 -2.04 -18.82 6.09
C GLU A 401 -2.24 -19.93 7.12
N VAL A 402 -3.45 -20.48 7.24
CA VAL A 402 -3.76 -21.62 8.12
C VAL A 402 -2.92 -22.84 7.73
N SER A 403 -2.86 -23.14 6.43
CA SER A 403 -2.07 -24.27 5.92
C SER A 403 -0.59 -24.16 6.31
N ILE A 404 0.00 -22.97 6.19
CA ILE A 404 1.40 -22.72 6.57
C ILE A 404 1.60 -22.83 8.08
N ILE A 405 0.64 -22.37 8.89
CA ILE A 405 0.70 -22.50 10.35
C ILE A 405 0.69 -23.99 10.74
N LEU A 406 -0.18 -24.77 10.12
CA LEU A 406 -0.24 -26.23 10.36
C LEU A 406 1.05 -26.94 9.95
N ASP A 407 1.67 -26.56 8.80
CA ASP A 407 2.97 -27.09 8.39
C ASP A 407 4.06 -26.86 9.44
N LYS A 408 4.06 -25.67 10.06
CA LYS A 408 5.01 -25.37 11.13
C LYS A 408 4.77 -26.15 12.41
N ILE A 409 3.50 -26.34 12.77
CA ILE A 409 3.15 -27.18 13.90
C ILE A 409 3.62 -28.61 13.64
N LEU A 410 3.36 -29.16 12.45
CA LEU A 410 3.81 -30.48 12.04
C LEU A 410 5.35 -30.58 12.07
N PHE A 411 6.04 -29.57 11.58
CA PHE A 411 7.51 -29.51 11.66
C PHE A 411 8.04 -29.49 13.10
N GLN A 412 7.41 -28.70 13.97
CA GLN A 412 7.79 -28.64 15.39
C GLN A 412 7.52 -29.95 16.13
N LEU A 413 6.51 -30.71 15.68
CA LEU A 413 6.18 -32.04 16.18
C LEU A 413 7.04 -33.14 15.54
N ASN A 414 8.02 -32.80 14.69
CA ASN A 414 8.85 -33.71 13.90
C ASN A 414 8.04 -34.67 13.00
N ILE A 415 6.85 -34.27 12.57
CA ILE A 415 6.01 -35.01 11.64
C ILE A 415 6.34 -34.49 10.23
N LEU A 416 7.29 -35.15 9.55
CA LEU A 416 7.68 -34.82 8.18
C LEU A 416 6.97 -35.75 7.21
N ASP A 417 6.12 -35.22 6.32
CA ASP A 417 5.63 -35.97 5.17
C ASP A 417 6.21 -35.34 3.88
N SER A 418 6.66 -36.21 2.98
CA SER A 418 7.26 -35.80 1.70
C SER A 418 6.23 -35.43 0.61
N LYS A 419 4.93 -35.55 0.92
CA LYS A 419 3.82 -35.25 0.01
C LYS A 419 3.11 -33.97 0.42
N PRO A 420 2.61 -33.16 -0.54
CA PRO A 420 1.72 -32.06 -0.22
C PRO A 420 0.42 -32.60 0.38
N LEU A 421 0.16 -32.22 1.63
CA LEU A 421 -1.02 -32.61 2.40
C LEU A 421 -2.14 -31.59 2.25
N SER A 422 -3.38 -32.04 2.18
CA SER A 422 -4.57 -31.19 2.31
C SER A 422 -4.70 -30.64 3.74
N LEU A 423 -5.49 -29.57 3.91
CA LEU A 423 -5.72 -28.96 5.22
C LEU A 423 -6.27 -29.98 6.25
N GLY A 424 -7.21 -30.85 5.82
CA GLY A 424 -7.77 -31.92 6.64
C GLY A 424 -6.74 -32.94 7.08
N GLU A 425 -5.85 -33.37 6.17
CA GLU A 425 -4.78 -34.31 6.49
C GLU A 425 -3.77 -33.72 7.48
N LYS A 426 -3.42 -32.45 7.37
CA LYS A 426 -2.54 -31.76 8.32
C LYS A 426 -3.16 -31.71 9.72
N ILE A 427 -4.43 -31.37 9.82
CA ILE A 427 -5.16 -31.36 11.09
C ILE A 427 -5.20 -32.76 11.71
N GLN A 428 -5.49 -33.79 10.91
CA GLN A 428 -5.57 -35.17 11.40
C GLN A 428 -4.20 -35.66 11.92
N LEU A 429 -3.11 -35.32 11.25
CA LEU A 429 -1.76 -35.66 11.70
C LEU A 429 -1.41 -35.01 13.04
N ILE A 430 -1.79 -33.76 13.23
CA ILE A 430 -1.60 -33.03 14.49
C ILE A 430 -2.42 -33.70 15.59
N LEU A 431 -3.70 -34.06 15.35
CA LEU A 431 -4.55 -34.74 16.31
C LEU A 431 -3.98 -36.12 16.70
N ASN A 432 -3.52 -36.88 15.73
CA ASN A 432 -2.93 -38.22 15.97
C ASN A 432 -1.64 -38.12 16.80
N SER A 433 -0.85 -37.06 16.65
CA SER A 433 0.35 -36.87 17.46
C SER A 433 0.03 -36.64 18.93
N PHE A 434 -1.05 -35.94 19.24
CA PHE A 434 -1.50 -35.76 20.63
C PHE A 434 -2.06 -37.04 21.26
N GLU A 435 -2.62 -37.95 20.48
CA GLU A 435 -3.06 -39.27 20.97
C GLU A 435 -1.87 -40.15 21.41
N ASN A 436 -0.80 -40.15 20.63
CA ASN A 436 0.39 -40.93 20.92
C ASN A 436 1.16 -40.38 22.14
N ASP A 437 1.29 -39.08 22.29
CA ASP A 437 1.93 -38.44 23.45
C ASP A 437 1.13 -38.67 24.75
N THR A 438 -0.20 -38.69 24.69
CA THR A 438 -1.05 -39.01 25.85
C THR A 438 -0.90 -40.52 26.29
N ILE A 439 -0.64 -41.40 25.33
CA ILE A 439 -0.40 -42.83 25.62
C ILE A 439 1.00 -43.06 26.22
N GLU A 440 2.03 -42.33 25.77
CA GLU A 440 3.37 -42.40 26.35
C GLU A 440 3.44 -41.79 27.76
N VAL A 441 2.82 -40.64 28.00
CA VAL A 441 2.72 -40.03 29.33
C VAL A 441 1.91 -40.91 30.31
N ALA A 442 0.84 -41.56 29.83
CA ALA A 442 0.10 -42.53 30.64
C ALA A 442 0.93 -43.79 30.96
N LYS A 443 1.76 -44.25 30.02
CA LYS A 443 2.66 -45.41 30.26
C LYS A 443 3.85 -45.02 31.16
N GLU A 444 4.38 -43.82 31.08
CA GLU A 444 5.40 -43.34 32.02
C GLU A 444 4.82 -43.09 33.42
N ALA A 445 3.60 -42.59 33.53
CA ALA A 445 2.90 -42.44 34.82
C ALA A 445 2.63 -43.78 35.50
N ASP A 446 2.22 -44.81 34.75
CA ASP A 446 2.02 -46.16 35.30
C ASP A 446 3.34 -46.83 35.69
N ASN A 447 4.45 -46.52 35.02
CA ASN A 447 5.78 -47.05 35.40
C ASN A 447 6.43 -46.29 36.55
N GLN A 448 6.02 -45.04 36.84
CA GLN A 448 6.52 -44.24 37.98
C GLN A 448 5.71 -44.40 39.27
N SER A 449 4.50 -44.92 39.21
CA SER A 449 3.66 -45.19 40.41
C SER A 449 4.22 -46.29 41.33
N ASN A 450 5.31 -46.96 40.92
CA ASN A 450 5.99 -47.97 41.73
C ASN A 450 7.32 -47.51 42.39
N LYS A 451 7.64 -46.24 42.38
CA LYS A 451 8.82 -45.71 43.12
C LYS A 451 8.60 -44.23 43.52
N VAL A 452 8.62 -44.07 44.84
CA VAL A 452 8.95 -42.82 45.60
C VAL A 452 7.79 -41.85 45.85
N GLU A 453 7.30 -41.90 47.06
CA GLU A 453 6.67 -40.81 47.81
C GLU A 453 7.70 -39.67 48.02
N THR A 454 7.20 -38.41 47.84
CA THR A 454 7.80 -37.10 48.17
C THR A 454 8.21 -36.24 46.97
N ALA A 455 7.26 -35.44 46.50
CA ALA A 455 7.40 -34.09 45.90
C ALA A 455 6.20 -33.79 44.98
N GLU A 456 5.03 -33.83 45.53
CA GLU A 456 3.77 -33.49 44.82
C GLU A 456 3.28 -32.16 45.30
N THR A 457 3.44 -31.14 44.48
CA THR A 457 2.51 -29.94 44.46
C THR A 457 2.69 -29.05 43.21
N SER A 458 3.75 -29.19 42.41
CA SER A 458 3.94 -28.35 41.26
C SER A 458 3.74 -28.99 39.86
N LYS A 459 3.67 -30.30 39.80
CA LYS A 459 3.50 -31.03 38.53
C LYS A 459 2.03 -31.32 38.15
N GLU A 460 1.11 -31.40 39.12
CA GLU A 460 -0.31 -31.72 38.86
C GLU A 460 -1.08 -30.55 38.21
N THR A 461 -0.75 -29.31 38.50
CA THR A 461 -1.40 -28.14 37.91
C THR A 461 -1.00 -27.95 36.45
N ASP A 462 0.24 -28.24 36.09
CA ASP A 462 0.75 -28.04 34.74
C ASP A 462 0.26 -29.12 33.75
N THR A 463 0.19 -30.37 34.16
CA THR A 463 -0.32 -31.46 33.33
C THR A 463 -1.83 -31.42 33.14
N LYS A 464 -2.58 -30.88 34.10
CA LYS A 464 -4.03 -30.73 34.02
C LYS A 464 -4.45 -29.63 33.03
N PHE A 465 -3.69 -28.53 32.98
CA PHE A 465 -3.93 -27.45 32.05
C PHE A 465 -3.64 -27.87 30.58
N GLU A 466 -2.57 -28.61 30.32
CA GLU A 466 -2.24 -29.14 28.97
C GLU A 466 -3.29 -30.16 28.46
N LYS A 467 -3.87 -30.95 29.32
CA LYS A 467 -4.94 -31.92 28.98
C LYS A 467 -6.26 -31.23 28.65
N GLU A 468 -6.62 -30.18 29.35
CA GLU A 468 -7.85 -29.41 29.08
C GLU A 468 -7.76 -28.61 27.77
N ASP A 469 -6.65 -27.96 27.52
CA ASP A 469 -6.46 -27.17 26.28
C ASP A 469 -6.34 -28.05 25.03
N ALA A 470 -5.63 -29.15 25.11
CA ALA A 470 -5.57 -30.16 24.04
C ALA A 470 -6.94 -30.81 23.79
N SER A 471 -7.73 -31.02 24.85
CA SER A 471 -9.10 -31.56 24.76
C SER A 471 -10.05 -30.58 24.07
N VAL A 472 -9.94 -29.27 24.33
CA VAL A 472 -10.75 -28.23 23.68
C VAL A 472 -10.40 -28.10 22.20
N LEU A 473 -9.10 -28.09 21.87
CA LEU A 473 -8.66 -28.07 20.47
C LEU A 473 -9.12 -29.33 19.73
N ARG A 474 -8.93 -30.49 20.34
CA ARG A 474 -9.39 -31.78 19.81
C ARG A 474 -10.90 -31.79 19.56
N GLN A 475 -11.72 -31.43 20.56
CA GLN A 475 -13.18 -31.42 20.47
C GLN A 475 -13.68 -30.48 19.39
N THR A 476 -13.01 -29.35 19.21
CA THR A 476 -13.32 -28.38 18.16
C THR A 476 -12.90 -28.88 16.77
N LEU A 477 -11.70 -29.45 16.63
CA LEU A 477 -11.22 -30.02 15.37
C LEU A 477 -11.95 -31.28 14.96
N GLU A 478 -12.33 -32.19 15.91
CA GLU A 478 -13.15 -33.37 15.64
C GLU A 478 -14.55 -32.97 15.15
N GLY A 479 -15.13 -31.89 15.69
CA GLY A 479 -16.41 -31.34 15.20
C GLY A 479 -16.37 -30.92 13.74
N TYR A 480 -15.20 -30.64 13.21
CA TYR A 480 -14.99 -30.16 11.84
C TYR A 480 -14.26 -31.16 10.90
N GLY A 481 -13.55 -32.16 11.45
CA GLY A 481 -12.63 -33.03 10.70
C GLY A 481 -13.26 -33.81 9.53
N GLY A 482 -14.50 -34.27 9.65
CA GLY A 482 -15.22 -34.97 8.58
C GLY A 482 -15.85 -34.05 7.53
N ARG A 483 -15.78 -32.72 7.73
CA ARG A 483 -16.43 -31.72 6.90
C ARG A 483 -15.50 -31.01 5.93
N LEU A 484 -14.20 -31.07 6.20
CA LEU A 484 -13.16 -30.33 5.47
C LEU A 484 -12.88 -30.88 4.06
N ASP A 485 -13.10 -32.18 3.84
CA ASP A 485 -12.74 -32.83 2.58
C ASP A 485 -13.86 -32.81 1.53
N SER A 486 -15.05 -32.29 1.85
CA SER A 486 -16.14 -32.21 0.89
C SER A 486 -16.63 -30.76 0.68
N LEU A 487 -16.24 -30.14 -0.42
CA LEU A 487 -16.78 -28.85 -0.89
C LEU A 487 -18.31 -28.86 -0.98
N SER A 488 -18.95 -30.00 -1.12
CA SER A 488 -20.41 -30.15 -1.17
C SER A 488 -21.10 -29.99 0.20
N TYR A 489 -20.36 -30.03 1.28
CA TYR A 489 -20.91 -29.88 2.64
C TYR A 489 -21.16 -28.39 3.00
N TRP A 490 -20.43 -27.46 2.41
CA TRP A 490 -20.55 -26.05 2.72
C TRP A 490 -21.65 -25.43 1.87
N ALA A 491 -22.77 -25.12 2.50
CA ALA A 491 -23.96 -24.58 1.85
C ALA A 491 -23.70 -23.20 1.20
N ASN A 492 -22.63 -22.51 1.62
CA ASN A 492 -22.15 -21.28 0.97
C ASN A 492 -20.70 -20.97 1.36
N VAL A 493 -20.02 -20.21 0.51
CA VAL A 493 -18.61 -19.81 0.69
C VAL A 493 -18.40 -18.99 1.97
N LYS A 494 -19.40 -18.28 2.44
CA LYS A 494 -19.32 -17.42 3.63
C LYS A 494 -19.16 -18.22 4.92
N ASP A 495 -19.82 -19.38 5.02
CA ASP A 495 -19.74 -20.25 6.20
C ASP A 495 -18.37 -20.94 6.25
N TYR A 496 -17.81 -21.31 5.09
CA TYR A 496 -16.45 -21.84 4.97
C TYR A 496 -15.40 -20.83 5.40
N LEU A 497 -15.47 -19.59 4.91
CA LEU A 497 -14.55 -18.51 5.28
C LEU A 497 -14.64 -18.15 6.78
N SER A 498 -15.84 -18.17 7.34
CA SER A 498 -16.03 -17.95 8.79
C SER A 498 -15.36 -19.06 9.61
N PHE A 499 -15.49 -20.30 9.17
CA PHE A 499 -14.82 -21.46 9.79
C PHE A 499 -13.30 -21.35 9.71
N ILE A 500 -12.73 -21.04 8.56
CA ILE A 500 -11.28 -20.88 8.40
C ILE A 500 -10.74 -19.78 9.33
N SER A 501 -11.47 -18.67 9.47
CA SER A 501 -11.09 -17.58 10.38
C SER A 501 -11.13 -18.01 11.86
N GLU A 502 -12.11 -18.81 12.27
CA GLU A 502 -12.20 -19.36 13.61
C GLU A 502 -11.08 -20.39 13.89
N LEU A 503 -10.80 -21.25 12.92
CA LEU A 503 -9.71 -22.23 12.98
C LEU A 503 -8.35 -21.54 13.11
N LYS A 504 -8.10 -20.46 12.34
CA LYS A 504 -6.89 -19.66 12.46
C LYS A 504 -6.71 -19.11 13.87
N LYS A 505 -7.75 -18.53 14.47
CA LYS A 505 -7.70 -18.02 15.85
C LYS A 505 -7.36 -19.10 16.87
N LEU A 506 -8.02 -20.24 16.78
CA LEU A 506 -7.79 -21.39 17.66
C LEU A 506 -6.36 -21.92 17.59
N ILE A 507 -5.83 -22.06 16.37
CA ILE A 507 -4.49 -22.59 16.13
C ILE A 507 -3.42 -21.61 16.63
N VAL A 508 -3.61 -20.29 16.42
CA VAL A 508 -2.70 -19.27 16.94
C VAL A 508 -2.71 -19.25 18.47
N ASP A 509 -3.88 -19.29 19.09
CA ASP A 509 -4.02 -19.33 20.56
C ASP A 509 -3.37 -20.57 21.15
N PHE A 510 -3.52 -21.74 20.50
CA PHE A 510 -2.91 -22.98 20.91
C PHE A 510 -1.39 -22.99 20.70
N GLY A 511 -0.92 -22.52 19.55
CA GLY A 511 0.51 -22.37 19.26
C GLY A 511 1.24 -21.47 20.26
N THR A 512 0.62 -20.38 20.68
CA THR A 512 1.15 -19.50 21.73
C THR A 512 1.23 -20.17 23.08
N LYS A 513 0.32 -21.06 23.43
CA LYS A 513 0.30 -21.78 24.71
C LYS A 513 1.33 -22.90 24.80
N ILE A 514 1.50 -23.71 23.75
CA ILE A 514 2.52 -24.79 23.69
C ILE A 514 3.93 -24.24 23.86
N SER A 515 4.18 -23.11 23.32
CA SER A 515 5.50 -22.47 23.33
C SER A 515 5.95 -21.90 24.66
N PHE A 516 5.04 -21.57 25.52
CA PHE A 516 5.39 -21.08 26.87
C PHE A 516 6.29 -22.05 27.64
N LYS A 517 6.29 -23.34 27.28
CA LYS A 517 7.06 -24.37 27.98
C LYS A 517 8.44 -24.71 27.38
N LYS A 518 8.62 -24.62 26.07
CA LYS A 518 9.87 -25.09 25.40
C LYS A 518 10.79 -24.00 24.86
N ASN A 519 10.32 -22.82 24.50
CA ASN A 519 11.18 -21.77 23.96
C ASN A 519 10.47 -20.41 23.94
N ARG A 520 10.56 -19.66 25.03
CA ARG A 520 10.01 -18.29 25.17
C ARG A 520 10.46 -17.35 24.05
N ASP A 521 11.68 -17.50 23.55
CA ASP A 521 12.27 -16.68 22.51
C ASP A 521 11.81 -17.01 21.08
N ALA A 522 11.29 -18.23 20.86
CA ALA A 522 10.91 -18.68 19.53
C ALA A 522 9.50 -18.20 19.10
N ILE A 523 8.64 -17.86 20.04
CA ILE A 523 7.20 -17.55 19.79
C ILE A 523 6.82 -16.10 20.01
N GLU A 524 7.54 -15.31 20.78
CA GLU A 524 7.51 -13.87 20.55
C GLU A 524 7.86 -13.54 19.07
N LYS A 525 8.47 -14.51 18.38
CA LYS A 525 8.76 -14.52 16.95
C LYS A 525 7.60 -14.96 16.04
N LEU A 526 6.50 -15.50 16.54
CA LEU A 526 5.34 -16.00 15.79
C LEU A 526 4.14 -15.03 15.78
N SER A 527 4.37 -13.72 15.91
CA SER A 527 3.34 -12.73 15.56
C SER A 527 2.90 -12.93 14.10
N ASP A 528 1.65 -12.63 13.76
CA ASP A 528 1.07 -12.75 12.41
C ASP A 528 2.00 -12.22 11.31
N SER A 529 2.81 -11.20 11.64
CA SER A 529 3.81 -10.61 10.74
C SER A 529 5.02 -11.51 10.46
N LYS A 530 5.43 -12.36 11.42
CA LYS A 530 6.56 -13.28 11.24
C LYS A 530 6.20 -14.59 10.56
N ILE A 531 4.96 -15.03 10.68
CA ILE A 531 4.44 -16.18 9.91
C ILE A 531 4.48 -15.86 8.43
N PHE A 532 4.11 -14.63 8.07
CA PHE A 532 4.18 -14.15 6.70
C PHE A 532 5.63 -14.06 6.18
N GLU A 533 6.55 -13.49 6.96
CA GLU A 533 7.99 -13.45 6.63
C GLU A 533 8.59 -14.84 6.40
N LEU A 534 8.32 -15.78 7.29
CA LEU A 534 8.84 -17.14 7.21
C LEU A 534 8.27 -17.91 6.01
N SER A 535 7.00 -17.66 5.62
CA SER A 535 6.40 -18.31 4.43
C SER A 535 7.06 -17.88 3.12
N ILE A 536 7.68 -16.70 3.09
CA ILE A 536 8.39 -16.17 1.93
C ILE A 536 9.88 -16.52 1.99
N THR A 537 10.49 -16.49 3.18
CA THR A 537 11.92 -16.77 3.37
C THR A 537 12.26 -18.25 3.34
N ASP A 538 11.39 -19.15 3.82
CA ASP A 538 11.61 -20.60 3.78
C ASP A 538 11.51 -21.21 2.35
N ARG A 539 10.96 -20.47 1.39
CA ARG A 539 11.02 -20.84 -0.04
C ARG A 539 12.25 -20.30 -0.75
N SER A 540 13.07 -19.55 -0.08
CA SER A 540 14.26 -18.96 -0.63
C SER A 540 15.51 -19.80 -0.29
N ASP A 541 15.84 -20.74 -1.14
CA ASP A 541 17.25 -20.83 -1.53
C ASP A 541 17.67 -19.43 -1.95
N GLU A 542 18.87 -18.97 -1.60
CA GLU A 542 19.37 -17.61 -1.86
C GLU A 542 19.24 -17.12 -3.30
N THR A 543 18.71 -17.95 -4.19
CA THR A 543 18.53 -17.77 -5.64
C THR A 543 17.08 -17.82 -6.11
N SER A 544 16.07 -18.07 -5.25
CA SER A 544 14.69 -18.22 -5.68
C SER A 544 14.00 -16.88 -5.87
N GLU A 545 13.69 -16.57 -7.11
CA GLU A 545 12.93 -15.41 -7.53
C GLU A 545 11.43 -15.67 -7.34
N TYR A 546 10.73 -14.63 -6.88
CA TYR A 546 9.35 -14.75 -6.42
C TYR A 546 8.35 -15.04 -7.55
N VAL A 547 8.60 -14.50 -8.75
CA VAL A 547 7.76 -14.68 -9.94
C VAL A 547 8.64 -15.02 -11.12
N SER A 548 8.35 -16.10 -11.83
CA SER A 548 9.12 -16.52 -13.00
C SER A 548 8.24 -17.01 -14.14
N ASP A 549 8.71 -16.88 -15.36
CA ASP A 549 8.12 -17.44 -16.59
C ASP A 549 9.22 -17.72 -17.63
N LYS A 550 8.95 -18.63 -18.55
CA LYS A 550 9.83 -18.88 -19.69
C LYS A 550 9.35 -18.12 -20.91
N ILE A 551 10.26 -17.43 -21.57
CA ILE A 551 10.00 -16.75 -22.82
C ILE A 551 10.92 -17.27 -23.91
N THR A 552 10.45 -17.23 -25.16
CA THR A 552 11.24 -17.53 -26.33
C THR A 552 11.48 -16.24 -27.11
N ILE A 553 12.72 -15.80 -27.16
CA ILE A 553 13.13 -14.70 -28.03
C ILE A 553 13.47 -15.31 -29.39
N LYS A 554 12.66 -15.00 -30.40
CA LYS A 554 12.83 -15.56 -31.74
C LYS A 554 12.80 -14.48 -32.84
N LEU A 555 13.89 -14.43 -33.64
CA LEU A 555 13.98 -13.54 -34.76
C LEU A 555 14.58 -14.33 -35.95
N ASN A 556 13.80 -14.48 -37.03
CA ASN A 556 14.15 -15.34 -38.20
C ASN A 556 14.51 -16.76 -37.71
N ASN A 557 15.71 -17.24 -38.07
CA ASN A 557 16.23 -18.58 -37.72
C ASN A 557 16.97 -18.60 -36.38
N HIS A 558 17.08 -17.48 -35.68
CA HIS A 558 17.72 -17.39 -34.38
C HIS A 558 16.66 -17.44 -33.25
N GLN A 559 16.83 -18.39 -32.34
CA GLN A 559 15.95 -18.60 -31.22
C GLN A 559 16.79 -18.80 -29.96
N GLU A 560 16.32 -18.20 -28.87
CA GLU A 560 16.90 -18.36 -27.53
C GLU A 560 15.77 -18.43 -26.49
N GLU A 561 15.79 -19.44 -25.63
CA GLU A 561 14.89 -19.49 -24.47
C GLU A 561 15.51 -18.75 -23.29
N ARG A 562 14.70 -17.96 -22.62
CA ARG A 562 15.09 -17.24 -21.42
C ARG A 562 14.09 -17.44 -20.32
N LEU A 563 14.60 -17.56 -19.12
CA LEU A 563 13.80 -17.50 -17.90
C LEU A 563 13.76 -16.05 -17.43
N ILE A 564 12.58 -15.44 -17.51
CA ILE A 564 12.36 -14.12 -16.92
C ILE A 564 11.94 -14.29 -15.47
N LYS A 565 12.47 -13.46 -14.61
CA LYS A 565 12.34 -13.58 -13.17
C LYS A 565 12.19 -12.22 -12.53
N TRP A 566 11.39 -12.13 -11.44
CA TRP A 566 11.17 -10.93 -10.66
C TRP A 566 11.18 -11.23 -9.17
N GLY A 567 11.68 -10.32 -8.35
CA GLY A 567 11.54 -10.35 -6.91
C GLY A 567 12.74 -10.92 -6.17
N GLY A 568 13.94 -10.44 -6.42
CA GLY A 568 15.12 -10.78 -5.61
C GLY A 568 14.96 -10.36 -4.13
N LYS A 569 15.69 -11.02 -3.23
CA LYS A 569 15.59 -10.84 -1.76
C LYS A 569 15.56 -9.38 -1.29
N PRO A 570 16.42 -8.44 -1.76
CA PRO A 570 16.39 -7.05 -1.30
C PRO A 570 15.07 -6.35 -1.65
N LEU A 571 14.53 -6.59 -2.85
CA LEU A 571 13.29 -5.98 -3.32
C LEU A 571 12.09 -6.49 -2.51
N ILE A 572 12.02 -7.80 -2.28
CA ILE A 572 10.98 -8.42 -1.44
C ILE A 572 11.05 -7.85 -0.02
N SER A 573 12.26 -7.76 0.56
CA SER A 573 12.47 -7.21 1.91
C SER A 573 11.96 -5.78 2.03
N SER A 574 12.10 -4.96 0.97
CA SER A 574 11.57 -3.59 0.97
C SER A 574 10.03 -3.56 1.05
N PHE A 575 9.32 -4.39 0.29
CA PHE A 575 7.85 -4.46 0.38
C PHE A 575 7.39 -5.04 1.73
N LEU A 576 8.07 -6.06 2.25
CA LEU A 576 7.75 -6.64 3.56
C LEU A 576 7.99 -5.66 4.71
N ALA A 577 8.89 -4.72 4.55
CA ALA A 577 9.19 -3.67 5.52
C ALA A 577 8.07 -2.60 5.62
N PHE A 578 7.15 -2.52 4.66
CA PHE A 578 6.03 -1.57 4.67
C PHE A 578 5.22 -1.62 5.97
N LYS A 579 5.00 -2.79 6.54
CA LYS A 579 4.31 -2.96 7.85
C LYS A 579 4.97 -2.23 9.01
N ASN A 580 6.23 -1.80 8.88
CA ASN A 580 7.03 -1.18 9.94
C ASN A 580 7.22 0.33 9.79
N VAL A 581 6.78 0.92 8.67
CA VAL A 581 6.83 2.38 8.47
C VAL A 581 5.66 3.09 9.15
N ASP A 582 5.72 4.40 9.25
CA ASP A 582 4.70 5.17 9.98
C ASP A 582 3.50 5.51 9.09
N SER A 583 3.73 5.75 7.80
CA SER A 583 2.67 6.02 6.82
C SER A 583 3.06 5.62 5.40
N ILE A 584 2.05 5.35 4.57
CA ILE A 584 2.21 4.96 3.16
C ILE A 584 1.17 5.68 2.32
N THR A 585 1.59 6.20 1.16
CA THR A 585 0.70 6.66 0.09
C THR A 585 0.52 5.55 -0.94
N VAL A 586 -0.72 5.29 -1.33
CA VAL A 586 -1.07 4.34 -2.41
C VAL A 586 -2.11 4.95 -3.31
N ASP A 587 -1.99 4.80 -4.63
CA ASP A 587 -2.99 5.28 -5.58
C ASP A 587 -3.77 4.11 -6.23
N PRO A 588 -4.97 3.78 -5.73
CA PRO A 588 -5.86 2.81 -6.38
C PRO A 588 -6.13 3.13 -7.85
N HIS A 589 -6.17 4.40 -8.22
CA HIS A 589 -6.36 4.84 -9.61
C HIS A 589 -5.14 4.59 -10.53
N LYS A 590 -4.07 3.96 -9.99
CA LYS A 590 -2.93 3.47 -10.76
C LYS A 590 -2.97 1.95 -10.84
N MET A 591 -2.08 1.24 -10.14
CA MET A 591 -2.02 -0.22 -10.17
C MET A 591 -3.19 -0.92 -9.45
N GLY A 592 -4.14 -0.18 -8.89
CA GLY A 592 -5.43 -0.70 -8.42
C GLY A 592 -6.48 -0.83 -9.53
N TYR A 593 -6.25 -0.26 -10.72
CA TYR A 593 -7.16 -0.27 -11.87
C TYR A 593 -8.53 0.34 -11.55
N ILE A 594 -8.52 1.42 -10.77
CA ILE A 594 -9.70 2.19 -10.31
C ILE A 594 -9.77 3.52 -11.05
N GLN A 595 -10.97 4.09 -11.21
CA GLN A 595 -11.17 5.42 -11.80
C GLN A 595 -10.58 6.53 -10.92
N TYR A 596 -10.13 7.61 -11.58
CA TYR A 596 -9.79 8.87 -10.93
C TYR A 596 -11.06 9.59 -10.42
N PRO A 597 -10.98 10.33 -9.27
CA PRO A 597 -9.87 10.42 -8.35
C PRO A 597 -9.95 9.34 -7.26
N CYS A 598 -8.88 8.65 -6.98
CA CYS A 598 -8.80 7.68 -5.88
C CYS A 598 -7.33 7.48 -5.47
N GLY A 599 -6.83 8.26 -4.53
CA GLY A 599 -5.62 8.02 -3.77
C GLY A 599 -5.98 7.50 -2.38
N VAL A 600 -5.02 6.98 -1.63
CA VAL A 600 -5.18 6.57 -0.23
C VAL A 600 -3.95 6.97 0.56
N VAL A 601 -4.15 7.56 1.73
CA VAL A 601 -3.14 7.66 2.77
C VAL A 601 -3.43 6.61 3.84
N ALA A 602 -2.39 5.86 4.22
CA ALA A 602 -2.45 4.82 5.23
C ALA A 602 -1.46 5.11 6.35
N PHE A 603 -1.91 5.06 7.59
CA PHE A 603 -1.12 5.24 8.79
C PHE A 603 -1.08 3.94 9.60
N LYS A 604 0.07 3.61 10.17
CA LYS A 604 0.25 2.43 11.02
C LYS A 604 -0.50 2.51 12.35
N ASN A 605 -0.75 3.73 12.84
CA ASN A 605 -1.38 3.98 14.14
C ASN A 605 -2.57 4.94 13.95
N ASP A 606 -3.77 4.47 14.24
CA ASP A 606 -5.03 5.21 14.10
C ASP A 606 -5.09 6.47 14.98
N ARG A 607 -4.34 6.50 16.09
CA ARG A 607 -4.29 7.63 17.04
C ARG A 607 -3.70 8.90 16.45
N VAL A 608 -3.08 8.82 15.25
CA VAL A 608 -2.65 10.03 14.50
C VAL A 608 -3.82 10.99 14.24
N ARG A 609 -5.04 10.49 14.20
CA ARG A 609 -6.26 11.29 14.02
C ARG A 609 -6.41 12.38 15.08
N HIS A 610 -5.97 12.16 16.31
CA HIS A 610 -6.02 13.16 17.38
C HIS A 610 -5.24 14.44 17.04
N PHE A 611 -4.18 14.34 16.25
CA PHE A 611 -3.30 15.47 15.90
C PHE A 611 -3.86 16.36 14.81
N ILE A 612 -4.70 15.80 13.94
CA ILE A 612 -5.26 16.49 12.77
C ILE A 612 -6.75 16.80 12.92
N MET A 613 -7.35 16.40 14.04
CA MET A 613 -8.78 16.63 14.31
C MET A 613 -9.12 18.12 14.35
N GLN A 614 -10.06 18.53 13.49
CA GLN A 614 -10.66 19.85 13.50
C GLN A 614 -12.13 19.76 13.87
N ARG A 615 -12.55 20.46 14.93
CA ARG A 615 -13.93 20.47 15.37
C ARG A 615 -14.71 21.56 14.64
N ALA A 616 -15.84 21.19 14.05
CA ALA A 616 -16.84 22.12 13.56
C ALA A 616 -18.17 21.87 14.27
N PRO A 617 -18.92 22.91 14.68
CA PRO A 617 -20.14 22.73 15.48
C PRO A 617 -21.18 21.79 14.81
N TYR A 618 -21.30 21.85 13.49
CA TYR A 618 -22.24 21.02 12.74
C TYR A 618 -21.75 19.58 12.48
N ILE A 619 -20.44 19.32 12.62
CA ILE A 619 -19.84 17.99 12.48
C ILE A 619 -19.76 17.29 13.83
N THR A 620 -19.47 18.04 14.91
CA THR A 620 -19.25 17.47 16.26
C THR A 620 -20.53 17.21 17.03
N SER A 621 -21.62 17.95 16.78
CA SER A 621 -22.87 17.75 17.49
C SER A 621 -23.60 16.45 17.11
N SER A 622 -23.51 16.02 15.87
CA SER A 622 -24.14 14.78 15.40
C SER A 622 -23.27 13.56 15.68
N SER A 623 -21.95 13.61 15.44
CA SER A 623 -21.07 12.46 15.67
C SER A 623 -20.86 12.19 17.17
N HIS A 624 -20.75 13.21 18.02
CA HIS A 624 -20.56 13.05 19.47
C HIS A 624 -21.83 12.56 20.16
N ASN A 625 -22.99 13.14 19.81
CA ASN A 625 -24.27 12.69 20.32
C ASN A 625 -24.74 11.37 19.66
N ALA A 626 -24.45 11.13 18.38
CA ALA A 626 -24.79 9.89 17.71
C ALA A 626 -24.02 8.69 18.27
N LEU A 627 -22.73 8.87 18.65
CA LEU A 627 -21.93 7.82 19.27
C LEU A 627 -22.31 7.55 20.72
N ILE A 628 -22.70 8.60 21.49
CA ILE A 628 -23.08 8.47 22.88
C ILE A 628 -24.56 8.10 23.04
N HIS A 629 -25.45 8.66 22.21
CA HIS A 629 -26.91 8.47 22.31
C HIS A 629 -27.49 7.51 21.28
N ASN A 630 -26.85 7.35 20.10
CA ASN A 630 -27.16 6.34 19.11
C ASN A 630 -25.82 5.76 18.61
N PRO A 631 -25.19 4.87 19.37
CA PRO A 631 -24.05 4.14 18.84
C PRO A 631 -24.46 3.48 17.52
N PRO A 632 -23.57 3.40 16.52
CA PRO A 632 -23.82 2.67 15.27
C PRO A 632 -24.58 1.38 15.58
N ARG A 633 -25.51 0.97 14.73
CA ARG A 633 -26.40 -0.19 15.02
C ARG A 633 -25.66 -1.41 15.54
N HIS A 634 -24.34 -1.49 15.27
CA HIS A 634 -23.42 -2.53 15.69
C HIS A 634 -22.83 -2.36 17.10
N ILE A 635 -22.84 -1.13 17.68
CA ILE A 635 -22.21 -0.81 18.96
C ILE A 635 -23.23 -0.63 20.11
N LYS A 636 -24.53 -0.83 19.84
CA LYS A 636 -25.58 -0.68 20.87
C LYS A 636 -25.44 -1.50 22.15
N ASN A 637 -24.55 -2.51 22.13
CA ASN A 637 -24.32 -3.41 23.24
C ASN A 637 -23.03 -3.13 24.05
N ILE A 638 -22.22 -2.16 23.63
CA ILE A 638 -21.09 -1.71 24.44
C ILE A 638 -21.66 -0.78 25.50
N ASP A 639 -21.55 -1.17 26.77
CA ASP A 639 -21.90 -0.30 27.90
C ASP A 639 -20.80 0.75 28.09
N PHE A 640 -20.87 1.82 27.27
CA PHE A 640 -19.93 2.94 27.34
C PHE A 640 -19.93 3.58 28.73
N LYS A 641 -21.05 3.50 29.50
CA LYS A 641 -21.13 3.97 30.86
C LYS A 641 -20.24 3.14 31.78
N LYS A 642 -20.20 1.83 31.58
CA LYS A 642 -19.35 0.89 32.31
C LYS A 642 -17.87 0.99 31.92
N LEU A 643 -17.57 1.25 30.68
CA LEU A 643 -16.21 1.57 30.20
C LEU A 643 -15.73 2.91 30.78
N LYS A 644 -16.62 3.92 30.88
CA LYS A 644 -16.38 5.22 31.55
C LYS A 644 -16.03 5.04 33.02
N GLU A 645 -16.71 4.13 33.71
CA GLU A 645 -16.51 3.82 35.13
C GLU A 645 -15.23 3.01 35.40
N GLN A 646 -14.69 2.29 34.36
CA GLN A 646 -13.50 1.43 34.48
C GLN A 646 -12.16 2.11 34.15
N ASN A 647 -12.11 3.46 34.09
CA ASN A 647 -10.88 4.21 33.77
C ASN A 647 -10.19 3.77 32.44
N ALA A 648 -10.97 3.37 31.43
CA ALA A 648 -10.40 3.11 30.13
C ALA A 648 -9.72 4.37 29.56
N PRO A 649 -8.61 4.23 28.83
CA PRO A 649 -7.89 5.37 28.26
C PRO A 649 -8.81 6.28 27.44
N TYR A 650 -8.62 7.59 27.57
CA TYR A 650 -9.45 8.62 26.92
C TYR A 650 -9.59 8.43 25.39
N ASP A 651 -8.56 7.93 24.74
CA ASP A 651 -8.51 7.68 23.31
C ASP A 651 -9.55 6.67 22.81
N VAL A 652 -9.95 5.70 23.63
CA VAL A 652 -10.97 4.71 23.26
C VAL A 652 -12.36 5.33 23.14
N TYR A 653 -12.62 6.45 23.79
CA TYR A 653 -13.94 7.09 23.84
C TYR A 653 -14.18 8.14 22.76
N GLN A 654 -13.13 8.72 22.17
CA GLN A 654 -13.25 9.85 21.25
C GLN A 654 -13.11 9.48 19.78
N ILE A 655 -12.58 8.32 19.44
CA ILE A 655 -12.44 7.91 18.06
C ILE A 655 -13.67 7.12 17.66
N GLY A 656 -14.73 7.85 17.27
CA GLY A 656 -15.76 7.25 16.43
C GLY A 656 -15.13 6.76 15.15
N THR A 657 -15.28 5.48 14.85
CA THR A 657 -14.70 4.84 13.67
C THR A 657 -15.31 5.34 12.36
N ASP A 658 -16.42 6.07 12.41
CA ASP A 658 -17.36 6.22 11.31
C ASP A 658 -17.39 7.62 10.67
N ALA A 659 -16.57 8.59 11.09
CA ALA A 659 -16.53 9.92 10.51
C ALA A 659 -15.13 10.27 9.99
N PHE A 660 -15.05 10.81 8.76
CA PHE A 660 -13.78 11.27 8.18
C PHE A 660 -13.56 12.78 8.36
N ALA A 661 -14.63 13.58 8.27
CA ALA A 661 -14.54 15.03 8.19
C ALA A 661 -13.59 15.71 9.19
N PRO A 662 -13.57 15.33 10.48
CA PRO A 662 -12.69 15.98 11.44
C PRO A 662 -11.20 15.68 11.23
N PHE A 663 -10.87 14.63 10.47
CA PHE A 663 -9.54 14.01 10.44
C PHE A 663 -8.83 14.05 9.07
N ILE A 664 -9.43 14.68 8.07
CA ILE A 664 -8.88 14.71 6.71
C ILE A 664 -8.58 16.14 6.25
N LEU A 665 -7.65 16.30 5.34
CA LEU A 665 -7.30 17.59 4.76
C LEU A 665 -8.40 18.11 3.83
N GLU A 666 -9.04 17.20 3.09
CA GLU A 666 -10.13 17.52 2.18
C GLU A 666 -11.45 17.68 2.97
N GLY A 667 -12.35 18.52 2.49
CA GLY A 667 -13.70 18.63 3.03
C GLY A 667 -14.62 17.59 2.38
N SER A 668 -15.56 18.09 1.55
CA SER A 668 -16.45 17.21 0.78
C SER A 668 -15.69 16.31 -0.19
N LYS A 669 -16.03 15.03 -0.23
CA LYS A 669 -15.46 14.06 -1.16
C LYS A 669 -16.51 13.09 -1.72
N PRO A 670 -16.36 12.62 -2.97
CA PRO A 670 -17.38 11.83 -3.64
C PRO A 670 -17.45 10.41 -3.08
N GLY A 671 -18.65 9.96 -2.73
CA GLY A 671 -18.92 8.56 -2.38
C GLY A 671 -18.74 7.59 -3.55
N ALA A 672 -18.71 8.09 -4.79
CA ALA A 672 -18.45 7.29 -5.97
C ALA A 672 -17.06 6.63 -5.96
N ALA A 673 -16.04 7.33 -5.47
CA ALA A 673 -14.69 6.76 -5.32
C ALA A 673 -14.69 5.60 -4.29
N ALA A 674 -15.41 5.77 -3.18
CA ALA A 674 -15.56 4.73 -2.17
C ALA A 674 -16.33 3.51 -2.70
N ALA A 675 -17.41 3.73 -3.44
CA ALA A 675 -18.18 2.66 -4.06
C ALA A 675 -17.36 1.88 -5.10
N SER A 676 -16.57 2.59 -5.91
CA SER A 676 -15.65 2.02 -6.90
C SER A 676 -14.60 1.12 -6.24
N LEU A 677 -13.90 1.66 -5.24
CA LEU A 677 -12.85 0.93 -4.53
C LEU A 677 -13.42 -0.28 -3.77
N TRP A 678 -14.55 -0.09 -3.08
CA TRP A 678 -15.21 -1.14 -2.31
C TRP A 678 -15.65 -2.31 -3.20
N LEU A 679 -16.37 -2.03 -4.30
CA LEU A 679 -16.84 -3.09 -5.19
C LEU A 679 -15.65 -3.82 -5.83
N SER A 680 -14.60 -3.08 -6.20
CA SER A 680 -13.39 -3.67 -6.75
C SER A 680 -12.69 -4.59 -5.75
N THR A 681 -12.48 -4.17 -4.49
CA THR A 681 -11.80 -4.99 -3.48
C THR A 681 -12.64 -6.19 -3.02
N LYS A 682 -13.98 -6.09 -3.05
CA LYS A 682 -14.89 -7.22 -2.76
C LYS A 682 -14.89 -8.25 -3.88
N THR A 683 -14.81 -7.79 -5.14
CA THR A 683 -14.85 -8.68 -6.32
C THR A 683 -13.48 -9.27 -6.64
N VAL A 684 -12.42 -8.46 -6.46
CA VAL A 684 -11.02 -8.81 -6.72
C VAL A 684 -10.22 -8.57 -5.45
N PRO A 685 -10.18 -9.53 -4.51
CA PRO A 685 -9.44 -9.39 -3.26
C PRO A 685 -7.97 -9.03 -3.47
N LEU A 686 -7.43 -8.19 -2.58
CA LEU A 686 -6.06 -7.68 -2.65
C LEU A 686 -5.05 -8.71 -2.13
N ASN A 687 -4.99 -9.88 -2.77
CA ASN A 687 -4.10 -10.97 -2.41
C ASN A 687 -3.44 -11.58 -3.66
N ARG A 688 -2.52 -12.53 -3.44
CA ARG A 688 -1.69 -13.16 -4.47
C ARG A 688 -2.50 -13.86 -5.57
N LYS A 689 -3.61 -14.52 -5.24
CA LYS A 689 -4.42 -15.32 -6.15
C LYS A 689 -5.47 -14.52 -6.94
N ASN A 690 -5.66 -13.25 -6.61
CA ASN A 690 -6.65 -12.38 -7.24
C ASN A 690 -5.95 -11.14 -7.83
N HIS A 691 -5.90 -10.01 -7.15
CA HIS A 691 -5.27 -8.80 -7.68
C HIS A 691 -3.79 -9.02 -8.00
N GLY A 692 -3.09 -9.83 -7.21
CA GLY A 692 -1.71 -10.21 -7.47
C GLY A 692 -1.46 -10.86 -8.82
N LEU A 693 -2.45 -11.54 -9.43
CA LEU A 693 -2.32 -12.08 -10.80
C LEU A 693 -2.21 -10.97 -11.84
N ILE A 694 -2.94 -9.87 -11.66
CA ILE A 694 -2.88 -8.70 -12.56
C ILE A 694 -1.48 -8.08 -12.46
N ILE A 695 -1.01 -7.87 -11.23
CA ILE A 695 0.32 -7.32 -10.95
C ILE A 695 1.42 -8.22 -11.54
N ARG A 696 1.33 -9.54 -11.30
CA ARG A 696 2.26 -10.53 -11.85
C ARG A 696 2.35 -10.45 -13.36
N SER A 697 1.22 -10.33 -14.05
CA SER A 697 1.17 -10.23 -15.51
C SER A 697 1.96 -9.01 -16.01
N SER A 698 1.77 -7.85 -15.39
CA SER A 698 2.46 -6.61 -15.79
C SER A 698 3.96 -6.65 -15.49
N LEU A 699 4.38 -7.21 -14.36
CA LEU A 699 5.79 -7.35 -13.99
C LEU A 699 6.54 -8.29 -14.95
N LEU A 700 5.93 -9.42 -15.31
CA LEU A 700 6.52 -10.36 -16.26
C LEU A 700 6.64 -9.76 -17.67
N ALA A 701 5.64 -9.01 -18.12
CA ALA A 701 5.68 -8.35 -19.42
C ALA A 701 6.79 -7.28 -19.48
N ALA A 702 7.00 -6.55 -18.39
CA ALA A 702 8.11 -5.58 -18.27
C ALA A 702 9.47 -6.29 -18.31
N ARG A 703 9.60 -7.42 -17.61
CA ARG A 703 10.82 -8.25 -17.68
C ARG A 703 11.08 -8.82 -19.07
N GLU A 704 10.03 -9.24 -19.77
CA GLU A 704 10.13 -9.68 -21.17
C GLU A 704 10.66 -8.54 -22.06
N LEU A 705 10.11 -7.32 -21.92
CA LEU A 705 10.62 -6.17 -22.68
C LEU A 705 12.10 -5.88 -22.37
N TYR A 706 12.48 -5.92 -21.11
CA TYR A 706 13.87 -5.73 -20.69
C TYR A 706 14.82 -6.76 -21.35
N GLU A 707 14.44 -8.03 -21.35
CA GLU A 707 15.23 -9.10 -22.00
C GLU A 707 15.32 -8.95 -23.51
N TRP A 708 14.24 -8.52 -24.17
CA TRP A 708 14.25 -8.21 -25.58
C TRP A 708 15.18 -7.05 -25.91
N LEU A 709 15.14 -5.96 -25.17
CA LEU A 709 16.01 -4.80 -25.38
C LEU A 709 17.50 -5.19 -25.27
N ASN A 710 17.87 -5.91 -24.22
CA ASN A 710 19.25 -6.34 -23.99
C ASN A 710 19.75 -7.38 -25.00
N SER A 711 18.86 -8.20 -25.52
CA SER A 711 19.22 -9.23 -26.51
C SER A 711 19.22 -8.72 -27.93
N TRP A 712 18.46 -7.64 -28.20
CA TRP A 712 18.17 -7.16 -29.54
C TRP A 712 19.41 -6.88 -30.38
N ASN A 713 20.37 -6.14 -29.87
CA ASN A 713 21.55 -5.74 -30.61
C ASN A 713 22.29 -6.96 -31.21
N LYS A 714 22.47 -7.99 -30.37
CA LYS A 714 23.11 -9.26 -30.79
C LYS A 714 22.27 -10.05 -31.78
N PHE A 715 20.95 -10.12 -31.60
CA PHE A 715 20.04 -10.82 -32.48
C PHE A 715 19.88 -10.12 -33.82
N ALA A 716 19.72 -8.80 -33.80
CA ALA A 716 19.54 -8.01 -35.00
C ALA A 716 20.78 -8.03 -35.94
N GLU A 717 21.97 -7.96 -35.36
CA GLU A 717 23.22 -8.08 -36.16
C GLU A 717 23.32 -9.43 -36.85
N LYS A 718 22.92 -10.52 -36.19
CA LYS A 718 22.93 -11.86 -36.76
C LYS A 718 21.83 -12.08 -37.81
N ALA A 719 20.61 -11.58 -37.53
CA ALA A 719 19.43 -11.87 -38.33
C ALA A 719 19.20 -10.89 -39.48
N LEU A 720 19.64 -9.63 -39.36
CA LEU A 720 19.37 -8.55 -40.32
C LEU A 720 20.65 -8.06 -41.04
N GLY A 721 21.83 -8.55 -40.65
CA GLY A 721 23.11 -8.14 -41.22
C GLY A 721 23.73 -6.92 -40.47
N LYS A 722 25.00 -6.64 -40.78
CA LYS A 722 25.87 -5.74 -40.02
C LYS A 722 25.55 -4.22 -40.08
N ASN A 723 24.43 -3.78 -40.61
CA ASN A 723 24.15 -2.37 -40.86
C ASN A 723 23.21 -1.73 -39.86
N LEU A 724 23.30 -2.08 -38.56
CA LEU A 724 22.60 -1.37 -37.51
C LEU A 724 23.31 -0.03 -37.23
N LEU A 725 22.57 1.08 -37.38
CA LEU A 725 23.05 2.43 -37.11
C LEU A 725 22.85 2.85 -35.66
N TYR A 726 22.22 2.03 -34.85
CA TYR A 726 21.86 2.31 -33.48
C TYR A 726 22.11 1.10 -32.58
N GLU A 727 22.01 1.34 -31.25
CA GLU A 727 22.04 0.31 -30.22
C GLU A 727 21.07 0.66 -29.09
N PHE A 728 20.29 -0.33 -28.60
CA PHE A 728 19.46 -0.13 -27.39
C PHE A 728 20.29 -0.33 -26.12
N THR A 729 20.01 0.47 -25.10
CA THR A 729 20.64 0.36 -23.80
C THR A 729 19.63 0.56 -22.68
N THR A 730 19.67 -0.32 -21.69
CA THR A 730 18.84 -0.28 -20.46
C THR A 730 19.65 0.19 -19.25
N PHE A 731 20.82 0.73 -19.43
CA PHE A 731 21.77 1.20 -18.40
C PHE A 731 22.22 0.09 -17.43
N GLY A 732 21.91 -1.18 -17.70
CA GLY A 732 22.14 -2.27 -16.77
C GLY A 732 21.18 -2.29 -15.56
N ALA A 733 20.22 -1.35 -15.51
CA ALA A 733 19.22 -1.30 -14.45
C ALA A 733 18.11 -2.31 -14.71
N VAL A 734 18.02 -3.32 -13.85
CA VAL A 734 16.96 -4.34 -13.91
C VAL A 734 15.68 -3.74 -13.32
N PRO A 735 14.54 -3.73 -14.04
CA PRO A 735 13.32 -3.10 -13.56
C PRO A 735 12.81 -3.68 -12.22
N ASP A 736 12.66 -2.87 -11.21
CA ASP A 736 12.05 -3.27 -9.93
C ASP A 736 10.55 -3.44 -10.02
N THR A 737 9.92 -2.71 -10.94
CA THR A 737 8.48 -2.76 -11.16
C THR A 737 8.17 -2.98 -12.64
N ASN A 738 7.02 -2.54 -13.11
CA ASN A 738 6.57 -2.66 -14.50
C ASN A 738 6.93 -1.45 -15.38
N VAL A 739 7.91 -0.67 -14.98
CA VAL A 739 8.47 0.44 -15.75
C VAL A 739 9.83 0.05 -16.29
N VAL A 740 10.03 0.22 -17.59
CA VAL A 740 11.31 -0.08 -18.29
C VAL A 740 11.81 1.20 -18.93
N VAL A 741 12.98 1.64 -18.51
CA VAL A 741 13.67 2.79 -19.10
C VAL A 741 14.81 2.35 -20.00
N PHE A 742 14.97 3.01 -21.12
CA PHE A 742 16.05 2.72 -22.05
C PHE A 742 16.35 3.94 -22.93
N ALA A 743 17.52 3.95 -23.54
CA ALA A 743 17.90 4.96 -24.54
C ALA A 743 18.36 4.29 -25.83
N ILE A 744 18.51 5.10 -26.86
CA ILE A 744 18.93 4.65 -28.18
C ILE A 744 20.26 5.33 -28.52
N LYS A 745 21.33 4.55 -28.47
CA LYS A 745 22.67 5.02 -28.80
C LYS A 745 22.81 5.12 -30.32
N ASP A 746 23.30 6.24 -30.80
CA ASP A 746 23.67 6.43 -32.19
C ASP A 746 25.11 5.93 -32.41
N LYS A 747 25.30 4.95 -33.27
CA LYS A 747 26.64 4.40 -33.57
C LYS A 747 27.53 5.35 -34.37
N ASN A 748 26.98 6.38 -34.98
CA ASN A 748 27.72 7.41 -35.72
C ASN A 748 28.04 8.62 -34.89
N ASN A 749 27.31 8.82 -33.77
CA ASN A 749 27.50 9.97 -32.89
C ASN A 749 27.51 9.52 -31.42
N GLU A 750 28.66 9.03 -30.95
CA GLU A 750 28.86 8.53 -29.59
C GLU A 750 28.97 9.65 -28.54
N THR A 751 28.01 10.59 -28.54
CA THR A 751 27.88 11.67 -27.56
C THR A 751 26.54 11.62 -26.88
N ILE A 752 26.39 12.23 -25.70
CA ILE A 752 25.08 12.37 -25.04
C ILE A 752 24.10 13.15 -25.92
N ASN A 753 24.61 14.12 -26.67
CA ASN A 753 23.79 14.86 -27.62
C ASN A 753 23.27 13.99 -28.75
N GLY A 754 24.09 13.06 -29.28
CA GLY A 754 23.67 12.06 -30.29
C GLY A 754 22.58 11.15 -29.74
N ILE A 755 22.78 10.60 -28.53
CA ILE A 755 21.78 9.76 -27.84
C ILE A 755 20.48 10.56 -27.67
N ASN A 756 20.54 11.80 -27.15
CA ASN A 756 19.36 12.62 -26.91
C ASN A 756 18.59 12.89 -28.21
N LYS A 757 19.29 13.30 -29.29
CA LYS A 757 18.68 13.57 -30.59
C LYS A 757 18.00 12.33 -31.19
N LEU A 758 18.68 11.19 -31.19
CA LEU A 758 18.12 9.96 -31.75
C LEU A 758 16.92 9.48 -30.94
N THR A 759 17.04 9.47 -29.61
CA THR A 759 15.96 9.09 -28.68
C THR A 759 14.72 9.98 -28.86
N GLU A 760 14.93 11.31 -29.04
CA GLU A 760 13.85 12.26 -29.28
C GLU A 760 13.13 12.03 -30.61
N GLN A 761 13.88 11.77 -31.70
CA GLN A 761 13.28 11.46 -33.00
C GLN A 761 12.49 10.17 -32.98
N VAL A 762 12.98 9.14 -32.28
CA VAL A 762 12.26 7.87 -32.12
C VAL A 762 11.01 8.08 -31.26
N TYR A 763 11.08 8.89 -30.21
CA TYR A 763 9.88 9.23 -29.43
C TYR A 763 8.79 9.86 -30.31
N ASN A 764 9.16 10.77 -31.19
CA ASN A 764 8.23 11.45 -32.09
C ASN A 764 7.51 10.49 -33.06
N TYR A 765 8.09 9.32 -33.33
CA TYR A 765 7.43 8.25 -34.10
C TYR A 765 6.29 7.58 -33.32
N PHE A 766 6.38 7.53 -31.98
CA PHE A 766 5.43 6.83 -31.09
C PHE A 766 4.47 7.75 -30.33
N THR A 767 4.43 9.04 -30.65
CA THR A 767 3.53 10.00 -30.01
C THR A 767 2.68 10.73 -31.05
N ILE A 768 1.57 11.30 -30.58
CA ILE A 768 0.78 12.24 -31.38
C ILE A 768 1.38 13.62 -31.21
N GLN A 769 1.80 14.21 -32.28
CA GLN A 769 2.35 15.59 -32.28
C GLN A 769 1.19 16.59 -32.32
N ALA A 770 1.04 17.38 -31.26
CA ALA A 770 -0.03 18.38 -31.15
C ALA A 770 -0.02 19.41 -32.32
N GLU A 771 1.14 19.67 -32.90
CA GLU A 771 1.33 20.61 -34.02
C GLU A 771 0.71 20.10 -35.34
N LEU A 772 0.50 18.79 -35.48
CA LEU A 772 -0.10 18.19 -36.70
C LEU A 772 -1.63 18.26 -36.69
N GLY A 773 -2.25 18.68 -35.61
CA GLY A 773 -3.70 18.89 -35.45
C GLY A 773 -4.53 17.67 -35.84
N ASP A 774 -5.62 17.88 -36.58
CA ASP A 774 -6.57 16.82 -36.99
C ASP A 774 -6.01 15.82 -38.02
N LYS A 775 -4.76 15.98 -38.48
CA LYS A 775 -4.13 15.09 -39.47
C LYS A 775 -3.55 13.81 -38.86
N GLN A 776 -3.38 13.75 -37.55
CA GLN A 776 -2.85 12.59 -36.85
C GLN A 776 -3.86 12.04 -35.86
N HIS A 777 -4.26 10.78 -36.04
CA HIS A 777 -5.21 10.08 -35.17
C HIS A 777 -4.53 9.02 -34.32
N SER A 778 -5.08 8.76 -33.12
CA SER A 778 -4.52 7.76 -32.20
C SER A 778 -4.42 6.35 -32.81
N TYR A 779 -5.34 5.98 -33.71
CA TYR A 779 -5.31 4.64 -34.36
C TYR A 779 -4.31 4.51 -35.49
N SER A 780 -3.63 5.55 -35.88
CA SER A 780 -2.50 5.47 -36.84
C SER A 780 -1.18 5.08 -36.18
N GLN A 781 -1.11 5.13 -34.85
CA GLN A 781 0.09 4.80 -34.11
C GLN A 781 0.16 3.32 -33.78
N PRO A 782 1.28 2.65 -34.11
CA PRO A 782 1.47 1.22 -33.82
C PRO A 782 1.57 0.95 -32.31
N PHE A 783 2.18 1.87 -31.56
CA PHE A 783 2.32 1.89 -30.10
C PHE A 783 2.43 3.31 -29.60
N PHE A 784 2.20 3.49 -28.28
CA PHE A 784 2.46 4.73 -27.58
C PHE A 784 3.51 4.51 -26.48
N ILE A 785 4.52 5.37 -26.41
CA ILE A 785 5.56 5.36 -25.41
C ILE A 785 5.73 6.76 -24.82
N SER A 786 6.31 6.85 -23.64
CA SER A 786 6.66 8.12 -23.02
C SER A 786 8.18 8.34 -23.03
N LYS A 787 8.60 9.57 -22.77
CA LYS A 787 10.00 9.92 -22.55
C LYS A 787 10.13 10.68 -21.22
N THR A 788 11.32 10.67 -20.67
CA THR A 788 11.72 11.52 -19.56
C THR A 788 13.14 12.01 -19.77
N LYS A 789 13.52 13.03 -19.00
CA LYS A 789 14.88 13.56 -19.01
C LYS A 789 15.50 13.40 -17.63
N MET A 790 16.54 12.61 -17.58
CA MET A 790 17.31 12.38 -16.35
C MET A 790 18.34 13.50 -16.20
N GLU A 791 18.08 14.42 -15.28
CA GLU A 791 18.89 15.61 -15.05
C GLU A 791 19.82 15.43 -13.85
N HIS A 792 21.03 15.98 -13.94
CA HIS A 792 22.07 15.84 -12.91
C HIS A 792 21.62 16.27 -11.50
N ASN A 793 20.72 17.24 -11.39
CA ASN A 793 20.21 17.71 -10.10
C ASN A 793 19.35 16.68 -9.34
N TYR A 794 18.86 15.69 -10.03
CA TYR A 794 18.02 14.60 -9.49
C TYR A 794 18.73 13.25 -9.52
N TYR A 795 19.49 13.01 -10.59
CA TYR A 795 20.25 11.78 -10.80
C TYR A 795 21.73 12.12 -10.89
N ASN A 796 22.49 11.72 -9.90
CA ASN A 796 23.93 11.99 -9.90
C ASN A 796 24.65 11.22 -11.03
N PHE A 797 25.77 11.74 -11.48
CA PHE A 797 26.55 11.12 -12.54
C PHE A 797 26.96 9.68 -12.21
N ASP A 798 27.26 9.43 -10.93
CA ASP A 798 27.73 8.11 -10.45
C ASP A 798 26.70 6.99 -10.70
N SER A 799 25.40 7.31 -10.75
CA SER A 799 24.33 6.36 -11.11
C SER A 799 24.44 5.86 -12.55
N PHE A 800 25.10 6.60 -13.43
CA PHE A 800 25.29 6.29 -14.84
C PHE A 800 26.74 5.99 -15.22
N GLU A 801 27.67 5.99 -14.29
CA GLU A 801 29.11 5.87 -14.57
C GLU A 801 29.44 4.59 -15.35
N GLY A 802 28.85 3.47 -14.96
CA GLY A 802 28.99 2.20 -15.69
C GLY A 802 28.53 2.31 -17.14
N PHE A 803 27.36 2.89 -17.38
CA PHE A 803 26.82 3.11 -18.71
C PHE A 803 27.70 4.02 -19.57
N PHE A 804 28.17 5.14 -19.01
CA PHE A 804 29.01 6.06 -19.76
C PHE A 804 30.38 5.46 -20.11
N ASN A 805 30.94 4.63 -19.24
CA ASN A 805 32.15 3.88 -19.49
C ASN A 805 31.97 2.83 -20.58
N ASP A 806 30.88 2.06 -20.53
CA ASP A 806 30.55 1.06 -21.56
C ASP A 806 30.29 1.66 -22.95
N CYS A 807 29.83 2.90 -22.99
CA CYS A 807 29.59 3.66 -24.20
C CYS A 807 30.83 4.40 -24.74
N ASN A 808 31.99 4.31 -24.09
CA ASN A 808 33.25 5.05 -24.44
C ASN A 808 33.06 6.57 -24.56
N LEU A 809 32.12 7.14 -23.82
CA LEU A 809 31.78 8.58 -23.88
C LEU A 809 32.82 9.44 -23.10
N ARG A 810 33.90 9.86 -23.75
CA ARG A 810 35.01 10.60 -23.09
C ARG A 810 34.63 11.93 -22.45
N SER A 811 33.60 12.64 -22.93
CA SER A 811 33.10 13.92 -22.40
C SER A 811 31.80 13.80 -21.64
N ALA A 812 31.34 12.60 -21.34
CA ALA A 812 30.00 12.27 -20.82
C ALA A 812 29.60 13.09 -19.59
N LYS A 813 30.49 13.24 -18.62
CA LYS A 813 30.16 13.94 -17.37
C LYS A 813 29.79 15.41 -17.58
N ARG A 814 30.54 16.12 -18.41
CA ARG A 814 30.25 17.53 -18.70
C ARG A 814 28.95 17.68 -19.48
N GLU A 815 28.80 16.90 -20.55
CA GLU A 815 27.58 16.92 -21.35
C GLU A 815 26.34 16.53 -20.55
N TYR A 816 26.45 15.56 -19.65
CA TYR A 816 25.37 15.11 -18.77
C TYR A 816 24.97 16.23 -17.81
N ILE A 817 25.92 16.90 -17.18
CA ILE A 817 25.66 18.03 -16.27
C ILE A 817 24.94 19.16 -17.00
N GLU A 818 25.37 19.47 -18.24
CA GLU A 818 24.81 20.56 -19.03
C GLU A 818 23.46 20.22 -19.67
N LYS A 819 23.28 18.99 -20.18
CA LYS A 819 22.15 18.62 -21.06
C LYS A 819 21.21 17.61 -20.46
N GLY A 820 21.64 16.81 -19.46
CA GLY A 820 20.91 15.63 -19.01
C GLY A 820 20.84 14.52 -20.08
N LEU A 821 20.20 13.41 -19.76
CA LEU A 821 20.03 12.27 -20.64
C LEU A 821 18.55 12.05 -20.93
N THR A 822 18.17 12.09 -22.21
CA THR A 822 16.80 11.76 -22.65
C THR A 822 16.67 10.26 -22.77
N VAL A 823 15.65 9.70 -22.14
CA VAL A 823 15.35 8.25 -22.15
C VAL A 823 13.90 8.01 -22.56
N LEU A 824 13.66 6.89 -23.20
CA LEU A 824 12.32 6.36 -23.42
C LEU A 824 11.89 5.57 -22.19
N ARG A 825 10.59 5.65 -21.88
CA ARG A 825 9.99 4.97 -20.75
C ARG A 825 8.76 4.20 -21.21
N ALA A 826 8.81 2.89 -21.03
CA ALA A 826 7.68 1.99 -21.24
C ALA A 826 7.09 1.57 -19.89
N THR A 827 5.81 1.91 -19.66
CA THR A 827 5.05 1.49 -18.48
C THR A 827 4.10 0.36 -18.86
N ILE A 828 4.47 -0.86 -18.50
CA ILE A 828 3.72 -2.06 -18.92
C ILE A 828 2.64 -2.35 -17.88
N MET A 829 1.55 -1.61 -17.92
CA MET A 829 0.45 -1.75 -16.96
C MET A 829 -0.71 -2.59 -17.50
N ASN A 830 -0.84 -2.69 -18.81
CA ASN A 830 -2.00 -3.34 -19.43
C ASN A 830 -2.08 -4.83 -19.07
N PRO A 831 -3.23 -5.33 -18.55
CA PRO A 831 -3.36 -6.68 -18.01
C PRO A 831 -3.35 -7.78 -19.07
N TYR A 832 -3.50 -7.43 -20.35
CA TYR A 832 -3.68 -8.40 -21.43
C TYR A 832 -2.38 -8.86 -22.08
N ILE A 833 -1.28 -8.12 -21.96
CA ILE A 833 -0.04 -8.33 -22.74
C ILE A 833 0.50 -9.77 -22.60
N SER A 834 0.67 -10.23 -21.36
CA SER A 834 1.15 -11.59 -21.10
C SER A 834 0.15 -12.66 -21.53
N SER A 835 -1.15 -12.40 -21.35
CA SER A 835 -2.21 -13.36 -21.72
C SER A 835 -2.39 -13.48 -23.23
N ILE A 836 -2.25 -12.38 -23.98
CA ILE A 836 -2.27 -12.42 -25.45
C ILE A 836 -1.16 -13.34 -25.95
N ARG A 837 0.08 -13.17 -25.48
CA ARG A 837 1.21 -14.04 -25.84
C ARG A 837 0.95 -15.51 -25.55
N GLN A 838 0.29 -15.82 -24.43
CA GLN A 838 0.05 -17.20 -24.00
C GLN A 838 -1.11 -17.87 -24.72
N LYS A 839 -2.10 -17.12 -25.16
CA LYS A 839 -3.36 -17.64 -25.71
C LYS A 839 -3.46 -17.49 -27.22
N THR A 840 -2.60 -16.69 -27.83
CA THR A 840 -2.60 -16.43 -29.27
C THR A 840 -1.17 -16.54 -29.80
N ASP A 841 -1.03 -16.53 -31.11
CA ASP A 841 0.28 -16.48 -31.78
C ASP A 841 0.91 -15.07 -31.79
N GLN A 842 0.20 -14.08 -31.15
CA GLN A 842 0.64 -12.71 -31.13
C GLN A 842 1.53 -12.43 -29.90
N ASN A 843 2.69 -11.81 -30.12
CA ASN A 843 3.56 -11.30 -29.07
C ASN A 843 3.74 -9.79 -29.25
N LEU A 844 3.00 -9.01 -28.46
CA LEU A 844 3.00 -7.54 -28.54
C LEU A 844 4.33 -6.92 -28.12
N VAL A 845 5.07 -7.53 -27.19
CA VAL A 845 6.41 -7.06 -26.83
C VAL A 845 7.36 -7.21 -28.01
N LYS A 846 7.32 -8.34 -28.71
CA LYS A 846 8.10 -8.54 -29.94
C LYS A 846 7.71 -7.56 -31.04
N GLU A 847 6.40 -7.34 -31.25
CA GLU A 847 5.92 -6.36 -32.24
C GLU A 847 6.42 -4.95 -31.91
N PHE A 848 6.38 -4.55 -30.64
CA PHE A 848 6.91 -3.26 -30.21
C PHE A 848 8.41 -3.14 -30.51
N ILE A 849 9.22 -4.15 -30.22
CA ILE A 849 10.65 -4.15 -30.52
C ILE A 849 10.92 -4.04 -32.04
N ILE A 850 10.12 -4.68 -32.89
CA ILE A 850 10.23 -4.57 -34.34
C ILE A 850 9.90 -3.14 -34.83
N GLU A 851 8.84 -2.53 -34.30
CA GLU A 851 8.49 -1.14 -34.60
C GLU A 851 9.56 -0.16 -34.08
N LEU A 852 10.08 -0.41 -32.89
CA LEU A 852 11.17 0.36 -32.31
C LEU A 852 12.45 0.29 -33.17
N HIS A 853 12.77 -0.92 -33.71
CA HIS A 853 13.85 -1.08 -34.67
C HIS A 853 13.65 -0.22 -35.91
N LYS A 854 12.47 -0.29 -36.55
CA LYS A 854 12.16 0.47 -37.78
C LYS A 854 12.31 1.96 -37.53
N ALA A 855 11.74 2.45 -36.42
CA ALA A 855 11.82 3.85 -36.01
C ALA A 855 13.28 4.29 -35.80
N SER A 856 14.05 3.50 -35.04
CA SER A 856 15.45 3.81 -34.70
C SER A 856 16.33 3.85 -35.94
N GLN A 857 16.21 2.86 -36.85
CA GLN A 857 17.00 2.78 -38.08
C GLN A 857 16.65 3.91 -39.04
N SER A 858 15.37 4.26 -39.17
CA SER A 858 14.92 5.39 -40.00
C SER A 858 15.39 6.72 -39.48
N SER A 859 15.25 6.94 -38.14
CA SER A 859 15.67 8.20 -37.48
C SER A 859 17.18 8.40 -37.54
N ALA A 860 17.98 7.32 -37.33
CA ALA A 860 19.43 7.40 -37.48
C ALA A 860 19.86 7.77 -38.90
N ARG A 861 19.24 7.17 -39.94
CA ARG A 861 19.51 7.57 -41.35
C ARG A 861 19.17 9.03 -41.63
N LYS A 862 18.11 9.55 -41.03
CA LYS A 862 17.71 10.94 -41.19
C LYS A 862 18.73 11.89 -40.56
N LEU A 863 19.21 11.59 -39.35
CA LEU A 863 20.23 12.39 -38.67
C LEU A 863 21.56 12.41 -39.46
N ILE A 864 21.98 11.29 -40.04
CA ILE A 864 23.19 11.26 -40.87
C ILE A 864 23.06 12.20 -42.08
N LYS A 865 21.91 12.24 -42.75
CA LYS A 865 21.68 13.15 -43.88
C LYS A 865 21.66 14.63 -43.45
N GLU A 866 21.06 14.92 -42.29
CA GLU A 866 21.02 16.27 -41.72
C GLU A 866 22.42 16.77 -41.27
N GLU A 867 23.36 15.87 -40.98
CA GLU A 867 24.77 16.20 -40.68
C GLU A 867 25.65 16.31 -41.94
N GLU A 868 25.27 15.67 -43.07
CA GLU A 868 25.94 15.77 -44.35
C GLU A 868 25.52 17.00 -45.14
N GLU A 869 24.33 17.57 -44.93
CA GLU A 869 23.82 18.84 -45.44
C GLU A 869 24.31 20.03 -44.62
#